data_f48401c6f28fd947cd9c4c807a7679dd
#
_entry.id   f48401c6f28fd947cd9c4c807a7679dd
#
_cell.length_a   1.000
_cell.length_b   1.000
_cell.length_c   1.000
_cell.angle_alpha   90.00
_cell.angle_beta   90.00
_cell.angle_gamma   90.00
#
_symmetry.space_group_name_H-M   'P 1'
#
loop_
_entity.id
_entity.type
_entity.pdbx_description
1 polymer ?
#
loop_
_entity_poly.entity_id
_entity_poly.type
_entity_poly.pdbx_seq_one_letter_code
_entity_poly.pdbx_strand_id
1 'polypeptide(L)'
;MTIAYRSMIALTIAAALAGCDTDTAPTVPLPDKPEPLVPAPVEPFTAQIGDVTIKATKEELVITSNTEDNKLTSVESFKGIKFAEAERFEHSELIDLGTDIDATAFGDACPQLKTVSQTQSEDCLNLNIWRPVDLDADADLPVYVFIHGGDFEYGSGSEALVHGDTVVAQGSDDGKPFIYVSLNYRLGQLGTQWIKGANEDGNYGLGDQKRALEWVHNNITDFGGNAQNVTVIGQGSGAMSIGFLQQDDDIAGQYFQRSIMQSNPYGFEYASYDVAKDRNNDFDANTSIDEIMASQETALNGIEQLKNWLLGSLQIPILSPAADETPMSNLMPFAPYILCEKTSLLGSCSESAESPIQAGFSVPTVLGENAHEANSFGMLFTTTFLIPTVFELLANDEPELLTNEEPAQLALAMVNWLEDQNNIVLLQQKLSERASDEVSAELVLPSSAYSAVTSLFYGAKLEGDLLEMTGCIDTSDIAGTLGCLVDIVDITSHQQTQDILALTDFYPNSEATLGDATANMKQFKTLLNDTLFNGPARYMAANSEVQATLYYFEHKPSFNMWNFKTALNEETGEYDQLSIIDLFKTIGCISGACNGSELPFMFNKAVRFDGSEIHPTSNEKALMNEMSRLWFSEELFTNYQYSDSADNVLVIESQGFSDNTTYDWDYVTNPGVDPKLREGRLTGLTEQGLMPWDWYLN
;
A
#
# COMPACT_ATOMS: atom_id res chain seq x y z
N MET A 1 25.63 -11.09 45.18
CA MET A 1 25.94 -12.52 44.91
C MET A 1 26.06 -12.83 43.41
N THR A 2 26.03 -11.83 42.55
CA THR A 2 25.94 -11.97 41.07
C THR A 2 27.24 -11.62 40.32
N ILE A 3 28.29 -11.18 41.01
CA ILE A 3 29.61 -10.83 40.41
C ILE A 3 30.60 -12.00 40.47
N ALA A 4 30.44 -12.92 41.41
CA ALA A 4 31.33 -14.06 41.59
C ALA A 4 31.12 -15.20 40.54
N TYR A 5 29.98 -15.27 39.89
CA TYR A 5 29.69 -16.35 38.93
C TYR A 5 30.25 -16.09 37.52
N ARG A 6 30.42 -14.83 37.14
CA ARG A 6 31.01 -14.48 35.84
C ARG A 6 32.53 -14.63 35.79
N SER A 7 33.24 -14.54 36.93
CA SER A 7 34.68 -14.72 37.01
C SER A 7 35.09 -16.20 37.00
N MET A 8 34.23 -17.10 37.44
CA MET A 8 34.54 -18.54 37.40
C MET A 8 34.41 -19.19 36.01
N ILE A 9 33.52 -18.68 35.17
CA ILE A 9 33.36 -19.19 33.79
C ILE A 9 34.50 -18.73 32.89
N ALA A 10 35.03 -17.54 33.12
CA ALA A 10 36.20 -17.04 32.37
C ALA A 10 37.50 -17.78 32.73
N LEU A 11 37.66 -18.27 33.96
CA LEU A 11 38.84 -19.01 34.38
C LEU A 11 38.84 -20.48 33.94
N THR A 12 37.68 -21.09 33.77
CA THR A 12 37.57 -22.48 33.26
C THR A 12 37.81 -22.57 31.77
N ILE A 13 37.50 -21.54 30.97
CA ILE A 13 37.81 -21.51 29.55
C ILE A 13 39.32 -21.24 29.30
N ALA A 14 39.96 -20.45 30.13
CA ALA A 14 41.41 -20.20 30.04
C ALA A 14 42.27 -21.41 30.44
N ALA A 15 41.77 -22.28 31.30
CA ALA A 15 42.49 -23.51 31.72
C ALA A 15 42.34 -24.67 30.73
N ALA A 16 41.32 -24.63 29.87
CA ALA A 16 41.12 -25.64 28.82
C ALA A 16 41.95 -25.37 27.55
N LEU A 17 42.52 -24.16 27.41
CA LEU A 17 43.35 -23.77 26.27
C LEU A 17 44.87 -23.90 26.54
N ALA A 18 45.29 -24.27 27.74
CA ALA A 18 46.69 -24.38 28.11
C ALA A 18 47.25 -25.81 28.12
N GLY A 19 46.53 -26.78 27.58
CA GLY A 19 46.90 -28.21 27.66
C GLY A 19 46.87 -28.99 26.34
N CYS A 20 47.32 -28.40 25.23
CA CYS A 20 47.61 -29.15 24.02
C CYS A 20 49.09 -28.99 23.69
N ASP A 21 49.82 -30.05 23.93
CA ASP A 21 51.21 -30.25 23.54
C ASP A 21 51.36 -30.21 22.01
N THR A 22 52.47 -29.70 21.58
CA THR A 22 52.86 -29.52 20.19
C THR A 22 53.10 -30.84 19.47
N ASP A 23 52.05 -31.39 18.89
CA ASP A 23 52.20 -32.29 17.73
C ASP A 23 51.64 -31.58 16.51
N THR A 24 52.53 -31.24 15.59
CA THR A 24 52.25 -30.59 14.31
C THR A 24 51.37 -31.48 13.43
N ALA A 25 50.04 -31.40 13.61
CA ALA A 25 49.14 -31.87 12.56
C ALA A 25 49.34 -30.92 11.34
N PRO A 26 49.42 -31.45 10.12
CA PRO A 26 49.53 -30.60 8.94
C PRO A 26 48.29 -29.73 8.89
N THR A 27 48.49 -28.41 9.00
CA THR A 27 47.45 -27.43 8.71
C THR A 27 47.10 -27.59 7.24
N VAL A 28 45.96 -28.27 6.99
CA VAL A 28 45.32 -28.20 5.68
C VAL A 28 44.95 -26.71 5.50
N PRO A 29 45.49 -26.02 4.51
CA PRO A 29 45.04 -24.66 4.25
C PRO A 29 43.54 -24.71 4.04
N LEU A 30 42.79 -23.92 4.80
CA LEU A 30 41.42 -23.63 4.46
C LEU A 30 41.44 -23.13 3.02
N PRO A 31 40.59 -23.64 2.13
CA PRO A 31 40.49 -23.12 0.78
C PRO A 31 40.35 -21.58 0.89
N ASP A 32 41.19 -20.89 0.14
CA ASP A 32 41.13 -19.41 0.10
C ASP A 32 39.65 -19.04 -0.17
N LYS A 33 39.10 -18.22 0.73
CA LYS A 33 37.76 -17.68 0.54
C LYS A 33 37.80 -16.91 -0.80
N PRO A 34 36.97 -17.23 -1.78
CA PRO A 34 37.01 -16.54 -3.06
C PRO A 34 36.92 -15.03 -2.81
N GLU A 35 37.77 -14.28 -3.50
CA GLU A 35 37.71 -12.81 -3.42
C GLU A 35 36.30 -12.34 -3.82
N PRO A 36 35.72 -11.37 -3.08
CA PRO A 36 34.41 -10.86 -3.43
C PRO A 36 34.44 -10.25 -4.84
N LEU A 37 33.46 -10.59 -5.67
CA LEU A 37 33.28 -9.95 -6.97
C LEU A 37 32.98 -8.46 -6.75
N VAL A 38 33.70 -7.60 -7.47
CA VAL A 38 33.55 -6.15 -7.39
C VAL A 38 33.07 -5.65 -8.75
N PRO A 39 31.85 -5.08 -8.84
CA PRO A 39 31.34 -4.48 -10.08
C PRO A 39 32.27 -3.37 -10.59
N ALA A 40 32.37 -3.24 -11.89
CA ALA A 40 33.02 -2.09 -12.52
C ALA A 40 32.21 -0.80 -12.22
N PRO A 41 32.87 0.38 -12.23
CA PRO A 41 32.15 1.64 -12.18
C PRO A 41 31.12 1.77 -13.30
N VAL A 42 30.03 2.48 -13.04
CA VAL A 42 29.02 2.80 -14.04
C VAL A 42 29.65 3.56 -15.21
N GLU A 43 29.44 3.09 -16.44
CA GLU A 43 30.01 3.66 -17.64
C GLU A 43 28.93 4.30 -18.53
N PRO A 44 29.07 5.57 -18.93
CA PRO A 44 28.19 6.16 -19.92
C PRO A 44 28.45 5.57 -21.32
N PHE A 45 27.41 5.35 -22.10
CA PHE A 45 27.48 4.97 -23.49
C PHE A 45 26.41 5.71 -24.31
N THR A 46 26.48 5.58 -25.62
CA THR A 46 25.51 6.17 -26.53
C THR A 46 24.82 5.07 -27.30
N ALA A 47 23.50 5.00 -27.20
CA ALA A 47 22.65 4.08 -27.93
C ALA A 47 21.96 4.79 -29.10
N GLN A 48 21.78 4.07 -30.20
CA GLN A 48 20.89 4.48 -31.27
C GLN A 48 19.58 3.73 -31.10
N ILE A 49 18.52 4.47 -30.76
CA ILE A 49 17.16 3.95 -30.49
C ILE A 49 16.24 4.49 -31.58
N GLY A 50 15.87 3.64 -32.56
CA GLY A 50 15.24 4.13 -33.77
C GLY A 50 16.11 5.20 -34.47
N ASP A 51 15.52 6.36 -34.72
CA ASP A 51 16.22 7.52 -35.31
C ASP A 51 16.83 8.48 -34.24
N VAL A 52 16.73 8.13 -32.93
CA VAL A 52 17.14 8.98 -31.82
C VAL A 52 18.47 8.52 -31.22
N THR A 53 19.34 9.49 -30.93
CA THR A 53 20.58 9.25 -30.18
C THR A 53 20.37 9.48 -28.70
N ILE A 54 20.56 8.45 -27.88
CA ILE A 54 20.36 8.51 -26.42
C ILE A 54 21.68 8.21 -25.72
N LYS A 55 22.10 9.11 -24.83
CA LYS A 55 23.16 8.83 -23.86
C LYS A 55 22.53 8.09 -22.68
N ALA A 56 23.11 6.95 -22.31
CA ALA A 56 22.62 6.06 -21.26
C ALA A 56 23.79 5.54 -20.42
N THR A 57 23.52 4.68 -19.44
CA THR A 57 24.54 4.09 -18.60
C THR A 57 24.53 2.56 -18.69
N LYS A 58 25.74 1.98 -18.68
CA LYS A 58 25.96 0.55 -18.52
C LYS A 58 26.37 0.30 -17.08
N GLU A 59 25.66 -0.59 -16.41
CA GLU A 59 25.83 -0.92 -15.00
C GLU A 59 26.21 -2.40 -14.88
N GLU A 60 27.33 -2.68 -14.19
CA GLU A 60 27.73 -4.03 -13.82
C GLU A 60 27.33 -4.28 -12.38
N LEU A 61 26.73 -5.44 -12.12
CA LEU A 61 26.26 -5.83 -10.80
C LEU A 61 26.54 -7.29 -10.49
N VAL A 62 26.56 -7.63 -9.21
CA VAL A 62 26.70 -9.02 -8.75
C VAL A 62 25.30 -9.59 -8.55
N ILE A 63 25.00 -10.67 -9.25
CA ILE A 63 23.76 -11.43 -9.06
C ILE A 63 24.05 -12.82 -8.55
N THR A 64 23.08 -13.45 -7.89
CA THR A 64 23.08 -14.89 -7.62
C THR A 64 22.56 -15.61 -8.84
N SER A 65 23.45 -16.36 -9.51
CA SER A 65 23.09 -17.17 -10.67
C SER A 65 22.34 -18.44 -10.28
N ASN A 66 21.58 -19.02 -11.20
CA ASN A 66 21.02 -20.37 -11.02
C ASN A 66 22.09 -21.48 -11.16
N THR A 67 23.23 -21.16 -11.77
CA THR A 67 24.28 -22.13 -12.09
C THR A 67 25.55 -21.94 -11.30
N GLU A 68 25.76 -20.75 -10.75
CA GLU A 68 26.96 -20.32 -10.01
C GLU A 68 26.56 -19.57 -8.75
N ASP A 69 27.38 -19.57 -7.69
CA ASP A 69 27.05 -18.90 -6.43
C ASP A 69 26.83 -17.40 -6.59
N ASN A 70 27.76 -16.71 -7.32
CA ASN A 70 27.65 -15.30 -7.66
C ASN A 70 28.31 -15.04 -9.01
N LYS A 71 27.76 -14.08 -9.78
CA LYS A 71 28.21 -13.73 -11.10
C LYS A 71 28.13 -12.22 -11.34
N LEU A 72 29.08 -11.68 -12.09
CA LEU A 72 29.01 -10.32 -12.64
C LEU A 72 28.18 -10.34 -13.93
N THR A 73 27.21 -9.46 -13.99
CA THR A 73 26.32 -9.28 -15.17
C THR A 73 26.10 -7.80 -15.37
N SER A 74 25.94 -7.37 -16.62
CA SER A 74 25.71 -5.98 -16.96
C SER A 74 24.31 -5.76 -17.53
N VAL A 75 23.78 -4.57 -17.29
CA VAL A 75 22.53 -4.06 -17.86
C VAL A 75 22.75 -2.68 -18.47
N GLU A 76 21.94 -2.31 -19.43
CA GLU A 76 21.82 -0.94 -19.92
C GLU A 76 20.65 -0.25 -19.21
N SER A 77 20.86 0.98 -18.74
CA SER A 77 19.83 1.78 -18.11
C SER A 77 19.69 3.15 -18.76
N PHE A 78 18.45 3.51 -19.05
CA PHE A 78 18.02 4.78 -19.61
C PHE A 78 17.11 5.44 -18.56
N LYS A 79 17.57 6.53 -17.96
CA LYS A 79 16.95 7.14 -16.80
C LYS A 79 16.38 8.52 -17.12
N GLY A 80 15.22 8.85 -16.54
CA GLY A 80 14.63 10.17 -16.65
C GLY A 80 14.14 10.55 -18.05
N ILE A 81 13.69 9.57 -18.85
CA ILE A 81 13.09 9.85 -20.16
C ILE A 81 11.72 10.47 -19.95
N LYS A 82 11.52 11.70 -20.39
CA LYS A 82 10.20 12.32 -20.38
C LYS A 82 9.26 11.66 -21.35
N PHE A 83 8.07 11.30 -20.90
CA PHE A 83 7.05 10.70 -21.74
C PHE A 83 5.87 11.64 -22.01
N ALA A 84 5.64 12.60 -21.14
CA ALA A 84 4.54 13.55 -21.25
C ALA A 84 4.88 14.88 -20.56
N GLU A 85 4.06 15.88 -20.85
CA GLU A 85 4.03 17.15 -20.11
C GLU A 85 2.59 17.47 -19.73
N ALA A 86 2.41 18.22 -18.65
CA ALA A 86 1.09 18.64 -18.17
C ALA A 86 1.13 20.03 -17.55
N GLU A 87 0.11 20.81 -17.84
CA GLU A 87 -0.22 21.96 -17.01
C GLU A 87 -0.94 21.50 -15.72
N ARG A 88 -0.91 22.34 -14.66
CA ARG A 88 -1.63 22.00 -13.42
C ARG A 88 -3.11 21.81 -13.68
N PHE A 89 -3.63 20.71 -13.10
CA PHE A 89 -5.05 20.37 -13.13
C PHE A 89 -5.59 20.19 -14.55
N GLU A 90 -4.71 19.77 -15.46
CA GLU A 90 -5.05 19.33 -16.81
C GLU A 90 -4.44 17.93 -17.06
N HIS A 91 -5.05 17.17 -17.96
CA HIS A 91 -4.50 15.89 -18.38
C HIS A 91 -3.20 16.09 -19.13
N SER A 92 -2.27 15.17 -18.90
CA SER A 92 -1.00 15.17 -19.59
C SER A 92 -1.13 14.86 -21.08
N GLU A 93 -0.26 15.46 -21.87
CA GLU A 93 -0.12 15.23 -23.31
C GLU A 93 1.20 14.50 -23.58
N LEU A 94 1.17 13.50 -24.47
CA LEU A 94 2.38 12.80 -24.90
C LEU A 94 3.35 13.79 -25.54
N ILE A 95 4.62 13.54 -25.30
CA ILE A 95 5.70 14.22 -26.03
C ILE A 95 6.45 13.20 -26.89
N ASP A 96 6.85 13.63 -28.06
CA ASP A 96 7.68 12.81 -28.93
C ASP A 96 9.08 12.62 -28.33
N LEU A 97 9.65 11.44 -28.57
CA LEU A 97 11.04 11.17 -28.20
C LEU A 97 11.94 12.15 -28.99
N GLY A 98 12.69 12.98 -28.27
CA GLY A 98 13.58 14.00 -28.86
C GLY A 98 14.71 13.38 -29.70
N THR A 99 15.51 14.19 -30.37
CA THR A 99 16.58 13.71 -31.28
C THR A 99 17.91 13.46 -30.60
N ASP A 100 18.15 14.02 -29.42
CA ASP A 100 19.40 13.87 -28.63
C ASP A 100 19.03 13.95 -27.15
N ILE A 101 19.02 12.82 -26.45
CA ILE A 101 18.53 12.67 -25.09
C ILE A 101 19.69 12.27 -24.18
N ASP A 102 19.80 12.94 -23.03
CA ASP A 102 20.69 12.51 -21.94
C ASP A 102 19.87 11.77 -20.89
N ALA A 103 19.91 10.46 -20.93
CA ALA A 103 19.23 9.53 -20.03
C ALA A 103 20.23 8.84 -19.06
N THR A 104 21.26 9.56 -18.63
CA THR A 104 22.29 9.05 -17.70
C THR A 104 21.92 9.23 -16.23
N ALA A 105 20.91 10.05 -15.92
CA ALA A 105 20.47 10.35 -14.55
C ALA A 105 18.94 10.26 -14.45
N PHE A 106 18.45 9.92 -13.27
CA PHE A 106 17.02 9.97 -12.98
C PHE A 106 16.47 11.38 -13.12
N GLY A 107 15.24 11.49 -13.61
CA GLY A 107 14.50 12.74 -13.63
C GLY A 107 13.96 13.12 -12.25
N ASP A 108 13.32 14.29 -12.17
CA ASP A 108 12.70 14.77 -10.95
C ASP A 108 11.51 13.90 -10.53
N ALA A 109 11.31 13.76 -9.22
CA ALA A 109 10.12 13.14 -8.64
C ALA A 109 8.96 14.16 -8.62
N CYS A 110 7.72 13.66 -8.61
CA CYS A 110 6.56 14.52 -8.48
C CYS A 110 6.46 15.13 -7.07
N PRO A 111 5.88 16.34 -6.94
CA PRO A 111 5.74 17.01 -5.66
C PRO A 111 4.99 16.17 -4.64
N GLN A 112 5.54 16.06 -3.45
CA GLN A 112 5.04 15.23 -2.35
C GLN A 112 5.62 15.72 -1.02
N LEU A 113 4.93 15.40 0.09
CA LEU A 113 5.37 15.78 1.43
C LEU A 113 6.57 14.96 1.93
N LYS A 114 6.73 13.73 1.40
CA LYS A 114 7.88 12.89 1.77
C LYS A 114 9.15 13.30 1.03
N THR A 115 10.27 13.21 1.74
CA THR A 115 11.59 13.36 1.13
C THR A 115 11.93 12.14 0.29
N VAL A 116 12.31 12.36 -0.94
CA VAL A 116 12.84 11.36 -1.89
C VAL A 116 14.26 11.72 -2.29
N SER A 117 14.98 10.77 -2.91
CA SER A 117 16.38 10.98 -3.29
C SER A 117 16.56 11.97 -4.46
N GLN A 118 15.54 12.16 -5.27
CA GLN A 118 15.54 13.09 -6.39
C GLN A 118 15.01 14.45 -5.95
N THR A 119 15.37 15.50 -6.70
CA THR A 119 14.67 16.78 -6.63
C THR A 119 13.20 16.59 -6.99
N GLN A 120 12.32 17.42 -6.39
CA GLN A 120 10.90 17.39 -6.69
C GLN A 120 10.53 18.54 -7.61
N SER A 121 9.74 18.27 -8.65
CA SER A 121 9.30 19.24 -9.64
C SER A 121 7.93 18.84 -10.19
N GLU A 122 7.15 19.81 -10.66
CA GLU A 122 5.93 19.49 -11.43
C GLU A 122 6.26 18.96 -12.83
N ASP A 123 7.46 19.21 -13.35
CA ASP A 123 8.01 18.57 -14.55
C ASP A 123 8.58 17.17 -14.20
N CYS A 124 7.72 16.25 -13.77
CA CYS A 124 8.07 14.97 -13.19
C CYS A 124 7.63 13.75 -14.01
N LEU A 125 6.96 13.97 -15.15
CA LEU A 125 6.41 12.87 -15.95
C LEU A 125 7.50 12.21 -16.78
N ASN A 126 8.30 11.41 -16.11
CA ASN A 126 9.42 10.67 -16.68
C ASN A 126 9.37 9.19 -16.32
N LEU A 127 10.06 8.38 -17.10
CA LEU A 127 10.20 6.93 -16.92
C LEU A 127 11.66 6.51 -17.03
N ASN A 128 11.95 5.31 -16.55
CA ASN A 128 13.27 4.71 -16.59
C ASN A 128 13.17 3.31 -17.22
N ILE A 129 14.16 2.93 -18.02
CA ILE A 129 14.19 1.64 -18.73
C ILE A 129 15.48 0.92 -18.38
N TRP A 130 15.37 -0.36 -18.01
CA TRP A 130 16.49 -1.29 -17.91
C TRP A 130 16.32 -2.41 -18.92
N ARG A 131 17.39 -2.72 -19.63
CA ARG A 131 17.40 -3.79 -20.63
C ARG A 131 18.70 -4.59 -20.61
N PRO A 132 18.73 -5.82 -21.15
CA PRO A 132 19.95 -6.55 -21.37
C PRO A 132 20.93 -5.77 -22.23
N VAL A 133 22.23 -6.01 -22.03
CA VAL A 133 23.28 -5.44 -22.89
C VAL A 133 23.32 -6.12 -24.26
N ASP A 134 23.86 -5.41 -25.24
CA ASP A 134 24.15 -5.95 -26.57
C ASP A 134 22.93 -6.59 -27.29
N LEU A 135 21.73 -5.97 -27.12
CA LEU A 135 20.51 -6.46 -27.77
C LEU A 135 20.56 -6.31 -29.27
N ASP A 136 20.08 -7.34 -30.00
CA ASP A 136 19.77 -7.24 -31.41
C ASP A 136 18.58 -6.27 -31.61
N ALA A 137 18.57 -5.58 -32.76
CA ALA A 137 17.54 -4.58 -33.06
C ALA A 137 16.10 -5.16 -33.16
N ASP A 138 15.99 -6.48 -33.33
CA ASP A 138 14.76 -7.25 -33.48
C ASP A 138 14.56 -8.25 -32.30
N ALA A 139 15.04 -7.92 -31.12
CA ALA A 139 15.05 -8.82 -29.95
C ALA A 139 13.66 -9.24 -29.50
N ASP A 140 12.62 -8.39 -29.65
CA ASP A 140 11.21 -8.69 -29.38
C ASP A 140 10.94 -9.21 -27.95
N LEU A 141 11.57 -8.58 -26.95
CA LEU A 141 11.57 -9.04 -25.57
C LEU A 141 10.26 -8.71 -24.82
N PRO A 142 9.81 -9.56 -23.87
CA PRO A 142 8.76 -9.19 -22.94
C PRO A 142 9.08 -7.88 -22.20
N VAL A 143 8.05 -7.10 -21.87
CA VAL A 143 8.19 -5.82 -21.19
C VAL A 143 7.40 -5.86 -19.88
N TYR A 144 8.02 -5.44 -18.78
CA TYR A 144 7.36 -5.26 -17.49
C TYR A 144 7.37 -3.78 -17.12
N VAL A 145 6.20 -3.21 -16.85
CA VAL A 145 6.03 -1.80 -16.48
C VAL A 145 5.55 -1.72 -15.04
N PHE A 146 6.29 -1.05 -14.18
CA PHE A 146 5.99 -0.93 -12.77
C PHE A 146 5.39 0.44 -12.43
N ILE A 147 4.23 0.42 -11.76
CA ILE A 147 3.54 1.57 -11.20
C ILE A 147 3.74 1.53 -9.69
N HIS A 148 4.44 2.51 -9.13
CA HIS A 148 4.75 2.54 -7.71
C HIS A 148 3.52 2.80 -6.84
N GLY A 149 3.60 2.33 -5.59
CA GLY A 149 2.63 2.62 -4.54
C GLY A 149 2.92 3.91 -3.81
N GLY A 150 2.32 4.06 -2.61
CA GLY A 150 2.50 5.21 -1.73
C GLY A 150 1.21 5.98 -1.49
N ASP A 151 0.09 5.28 -1.42
CA ASP A 151 -1.24 5.81 -1.05
C ASP A 151 -1.72 6.98 -1.94
N PHE A 152 -1.19 7.11 -3.17
CA PHE A 152 -1.32 8.26 -4.08
C PHE A 152 -0.71 9.57 -3.55
N GLU A 153 0.05 9.53 -2.48
CA GLU A 153 0.60 10.68 -1.76
C GLU A 153 2.09 10.85 -1.99
N TYR A 154 2.81 9.75 -2.17
CA TYR A 154 4.27 9.72 -2.31
C TYR A 154 4.74 8.56 -3.16
N GLY A 155 6.04 8.54 -3.44
CA GLY A 155 6.72 7.51 -4.21
C GLY A 155 7.34 8.06 -5.49
N SER A 156 8.17 7.23 -6.11
CA SER A 156 8.82 7.53 -7.39
C SER A 156 9.30 6.25 -8.06
N GLY A 157 9.23 6.21 -9.37
CA GLY A 157 9.85 5.16 -10.19
C GLY A 157 11.39 5.16 -10.13
N SER A 158 11.99 6.13 -9.44
CA SER A 158 13.43 6.26 -9.26
C SER A 158 13.93 5.80 -7.90
N GLU A 159 13.07 5.22 -7.04
CA GLU A 159 13.50 4.69 -5.74
C GLU A 159 14.36 3.43 -5.90
N ALA A 160 15.42 3.30 -5.10
CA ALA A 160 16.43 2.25 -5.25
C ALA A 160 15.86 0.82 -5.21
N LEU A 161 14.80 0.60 -4.44
CA LEU A 161 14.13 -0.71 -4.34
C LEU A 161 13.52 -1.13 -5.67
N VAL A 162 12.93 -0.21 -6.41
CA VAL A 162 12.15 -0.51 -7.64
C VAL A 162 12.96 -0.38 -8.93
N HIS A 163 14.30 -0.23 -8.86
CA HIS A 163 15.13 -0.30 -10.06
C HIS A 163 15.15 -1.71 -10.65
N GLY A 164 15.04 -1.82 -11.96
CA GLY A 164 15.00 -3.09 -12.69
C GLY A 164 16.35 -3.77 -12.92
N ASP A 165 17.46 -3.16 -12.51
CA ASP A 165 18.82 -3.63 -12.77
C ASP A 165 19.05 -5.11 -12.41
N THR A 166 18.73 -5.49 -11.17
CA THR A 166 18.95 -6.86 -10.66
C THR A 166 18.09 -7.88 -11.39
N VAL A 167 16.80 -7.62 -11.56
CA VAL A 167 15.87 -8.59 -12.17
C VAL A 167 16.12 -8.75 -13.68
N VAL A 168 16.46 -7.67 -14.38
CA VAL A 168 16.87 -7.74 -15.79
C VAL A 168 18.18 -8.52 -15.97
N ALA A 169 19.15 -8.30 -15.08
CA ALA A 169 20.40 -9.05 -15.05
C ALA A 169 20.16 -10.55 -14.83
N GLN A 170 19.27 -10.91 -13.90
CA GLN A 170 18.86 -12.29 -13.64
C GLN A 170 18.17 -12.92 -14.86
N GLY A 171 17.21 -12.23 -15.47
CA GLY A 171 16.53 -12.72 -16.66
C GLY A 171 17.51 -12.98 -17.83
N SER A 172 18.51 -12.12 -18.00
CA SER A 172 19.57 -12.30 -18.99
C SER A 172 20.44 -13.52 -18.68
N ASP A 173 20.82 -13.73 -17.43
CA ASP A 173 21.62 -14.89 -17.01
C ASP A 173 20.86 -16.22 -17.18
N ASP A 174 19.57 -16.22 -16.92
CA ASP A 174 18.70 -17.39 -17.04
C ASP A 174 18.30 -17.70 -18.49
N GLY A 175 18.70 -16.88 -19.47
CA GLY A 175 18.28 -17.01 -20.86
C GLY A 175 16.80 -16.70 -21.11
N LYS A 176 16.20 -15.95 -20.21
CA LYS A 176 14.83 -15.40 -20.27
C LYS A 176 14.89 -13.87 -20.20
N PRO A 177 15.54 -13.19 -21.15
CA PRO A 177 15.73 -11.74 -21.11
C PRO A 177 14.38 -11.00 -21.26
N PHE A 178 14.27 -9.85 -20.61
CA PHE A 178 13.13 -8.95 -20.71
C PHE A 178 13.56 -7.49 -20.49
N ILE A 179 12.67 -6.57 -20.79
CA ILE A 179 12.83 -5.14 -20.52
C ILE A 179 11.96 -4.76 -19.32
N TYR A 180 12.50 -3.94 -18.43
CA TYR A 180 11.76 -3.41 -17.28
C TYR A 180 11.68 -1.88 -17.37
N VAL A 181 10.51 -1.34 -17.06
CA VAL A 181 10.20 0.10 -17.05
C VAL A 181 9.60 0.49 -15.72
N SER A 182 10.06 1.59 -15.11
CA SER A 182 9.38 2.25 -14.01
C SER A 182 9.00 3.68 -14.39
N LEU A 183 7.93 4.20 -13.83
CA LEU A 183 7.39 5.51 -14.21
C LEU A 183 6.99 6.35 -13.01
N ASN A 184 6.95 7.67 -13.19
CA ASN A 184 6.33 8.61 -12.27
C ASN A 184 4.94 8.99 -12.78
N TYR A 185 4.09 9.42 -11.85
CA TYR A 185 2.78 10.02 -12.10
C TYR A 185 2.49 11.06 -11.03
N ARG A 186 1.65 12.06 -11.31
CA ARG A 186 1.29 13.10 -10.35
C ARG A 186 0.57 12.53 -9.16
N LEU A 187 0.87 13.09 -7.98
CA LEU A 187 0.47 12.61 -6.66
C LEU A 187 -0.37 13.66 -5.93
N GLY A 188 -1.05 13.21 -4.87
CA GLY A 188 -1.81 14.05 -3.99
C GLY A 188 -2.87 14.87 -4.73
N GLN A 189 -3.03 16.12 -4.33
CA GLN A 189 -4.00 17.03 -4.96
C GLN A 189 -3.67 17.34 -6.42
N LEU A 190 -2.39 17.31 -6.81
CA LEU A 190 -2.00 17.49 -8.21
C LEU A 190 -2.39 16.28 -9.09
N GLY A 191 -2.53 15.09 -8.49
CA GLY A 191 -2.89 13.86 -9.18
C GLY A 191 -4.38 13.56 -9.23
N THR A 192 -5.16 14.00 -8.25
CA THR A 192 -6.57 13.57 -8.11
C THR A 192 -7.56 14.72 -7.87
N GLN A 193 -7.07 15.95 -7.66
CA GLN A 193 -7.95 17.07 -7.33
C GLN A 193 -9.01 17.30 -8.41
N TRP A 194 -10.28 17.36 -8.00
CA TRP A 194 -11.37 17.87 -8.83
C TRP A 194 -11.28 19.38 -8.96
N ILE A 195 -11.43 19.91 -10.16
CA ILE A 195 -11.50 21.35 -10.39
C ILE A 195 -12.74 21.70 -11.18
N LYS A 196 -13.58 22.55 -10.59
CA LYS A 196 -14.81 23.01 -11.20
C LYS A 196 -14.48 23.88 -12.42
N GLY A 197 -14.87 23.41 -13.60
CA GLY A 197 -14.71 24.14 -14.87
C GLY A 197 -13.46 23.78 -15.69
N ALA A 198 -12.55 22.94 -15.18
CA ALA A 198 -11.62 22.17 -15.99
C ALA A 198 -12.34 21.04 -16.74
N ASN A 199 -11.62 20.24 -17.52
CA ASN A 199 -12.19 18.99 -18.06
C ASN A 199 -12.58 18.10 -16.87
N GLU A 200 -13.83 17.97 -16.63
CA GLU A 200 -14.55 17.58 -15.44
C GLU A 200 -14.26 16.16 -14.91
N ASP A 201 -13.09 15.60 -15.14
CA ASP A 201 -12.74 14.22 -14.81
C ASP A 201 -11.56 14.08 -13.87
N GLY A 202 -10.91 15.13 -13.36
CA GLY A 202 -9.85 15.03 -12.34
C GLY A 202 -8.90 13.86 -12.58
N ASN A 203 -8.67 12.97 -11.60
CA ASN A 203 -7.87 11.72 -11.74
C ASN A 203 -6.63 11.83 -12.67
N TYR A 204 -5.93 12.98 -12.59
CA TYR A 204 -4.83 13.33 -13.49
C TYR A 204 -3.67 12.34 -13.39
N GLY A 205 -3.40 11.80 -12.20
CA GLY A 205 -2.39 10.76 -11.99
C GLY A 205 -2.69 9.46 -12.74
N LEU A 206 -3.97 9.06 -12.85
CA LEU A 206 -4.37 7.95 -13.72
C LEU A 206 -4.16 8.31 -15.20
N GLY A 207 -4.47 9.55 -15.58
CA GLY A 207 -4.20 10.07 -16.92
C GLY A 207 -2.72 9.98 -17.29
N ASP A 208 -1.83 10.33 -16.35
CA ASP A 208 -0.38 10.25 -16.54
C ASP A 208 0.08 8.81 -16.75
N GLN A 209 -0.47 7.85 -16.00
CA GLN A 209 -0.19 6.44 -16.15
C GLN A 209 -0.65 5.90 -17.51
N LYS A 210 -1.83 6.33 -17.99
CA LYS A 210 -2.31 6.03 -19.36
C LYS A 210 -1.34 6.56 -20.41
N ARG A 211 -0.86 7.80 -20.25
CA ARG A 211 0.14 8.39 -21.18
C ARG A 211 1.46 7.63 -21.15
N ALA A 212 1.93 7.20 -19.98
CA ALA A 212 3.14 6.39 -19.87
C ALA A 212 3.01 5.04 -20.59
N LEU A 213 1.87 4.35 -20.44
CA LEU A 213 1.60 3.10 -21.14
C LEU A 213 1.49 3.29 -22.65
N GLU A 214 0.85 4.36 -23.09
CA GLU A 214 0.79 4.75 -24.52
C GLU A 214 2.19 5.05 -25.05
N TRP A 215 3.04 5.75 -24.29
CA TRP A 215 4.43 6.01 -24.66
C TRP A 215 5.22 4.70 -24.80
N VAL A 216 5.08 3.78 -23.83
CA VAL A 216 5.72 2.45 -23.90
C VAL A 216 5.26 1.72 -25.15
N HIS A 217 3.97 1.67 -25.43
CA HIS A 217 3.41 1.03 -26.62
C HIS A 217 4.02 1.60 -27.91
N ASN A 218 4.19 2.91 -27.99
CA ASN A 218 4.66 3.58 -29.19
C ASN A 218 6.17 3.47 -29.41
N ASN A 219 6.98 3.33 -28.34
CA ASN A 219 8.42 3.51 -28.41
C ASN A 219 9.23 2.26 -28.00
N ILE A 220 8.68 1.33 -27.21
CA ILE A 220 9.47 0.26 -26.58
C ILE A 220 10.08 -0.72 -27.58
N THR A 221 9.51 -0.83 -28.79
CA THR A 221 10.03 -1.66 -29.86
C THR A 221 11.43 -1.19 -30.31
N ASP A 222 11.67 0.11 -30.33
CA ASP A 222 12.98 0.67 -30.67
C ASP A 222 14.04 0.37 -29.58
N PHE A 223 13.59 0.08 -28.34
CA PHE A 223 14.46 -0.39 -27.24
C PHE A 223 14.65 -1.92 -27.25
N GLY A 224 14.06 -2.66 -28.18
CA GLY A 224 14.11 -4.12 -28.30
C GLY A 224 12.98 -4.84 -27.57
N GLY A 225 11.94 -4.14 -27.13
CA GLY A 225 10.78 -4.72 -26.45
C GLY A 225 9.63 -5.04 -27.39
N ASN A 226 8.74 -5.93 -26.95
CA ASN A 226 7.51 -6.28 -27.65
C ASN A 226 6.32 -5.50 -27.05
N ALA A 227 5.83 -4.51 -27.79
CA ALA A 227 4.68 -3.69 -27.39
C ALA A 227 3.36 -4.50 -27.27
N GLN A 228 3.32 -5.74 -27.77
CA GLN A 228 2.19 -6.67 -27.65
C GLN A 228 2.41 -7.73 -26.57
N ASN A 229 3.48 -7.62 -25.78
CA ASN A 229 3.80 -8.51 -24.67
C ASN A 229 4.23 -7.72 -23.43
N VAL A 230 3.33 -6.84 -22.99
CA VAL A 230 3.52 -5.94 -21.84
C VAL A 230 2.75 -6.47 -20.65
N THR A 231 3.44 -6.58 -19.51
CA THR A 231 2.84 -6.89 -18.19
C THR A 231 2.98 -5.65 -17.30
N VAL A 232 1.87 -5.11 -16.82
CA VAL A 232 1.88 -4.01 -15.85
C VAL A 232 1.90 -4.58 -14.44
N ILE A 233 2.79 -4.07 -13.60
CA ILE A 233 2.93 -4.47 -12.20
C ILE A 233 2.65 -3.25 -11.32
N GLY A 234 1.83 -3.40 -10.30
CA GLY A 234 1.56 -2.34 -9.33
C GLY A 234 1.50 -2.86 -7.91
N GLN A 235 1.92 -2.02 -6.95
CA GLN A 235 1.86 -2.32 -5.53
C GLN A 235 1.06 -1.23 -4.81
N GLY A 236 0.18 -1.61 -3.87
CA GLY A 236 -0.63 -0.65 -3.12
C GLY A 236 -1.47 0.23 -4.05
N SER A 237 -1.28 1.56 -3.99
CA SER A 237 -1.96 2.51 -4.88
C SER A 237 -1.64 2.29 -6.36
N GLY A 238 -0.46 1.76 -6.71
CA GLY A 238 -0.16 1.33 -8.08
C GLY A 238 -1.03 0.16 -8.52
N ALA A 239 -1.31 -0.79 -7.64
CA ALA A 239 -2.23 -1.89 -7.91
C ALA A 239 -3.68 -1.39 -8.02
N MET A 240 -4.11 -0.45 -7.15
CA MET A 240 -5.41 0.23 -7.28
C MET A 240 -5.55 0.91 -8.64
N SER A 241 -4.51 1.60 -9.10
CA SER A 241 -4.48 2.23 -10.43
C SER A 241 -4.71 1.23 -11.56
N ILE A 242 -4.08 0.04 -11.49
CA ILE A 242 -4.27 -1.02 -12.49
C ILE A 242 -5.74 -1.47 -12.55
N GLY A 243 -6.44 -1.49 -11.42
CA GLY A 243 -7.89 -1.77 -11.38
C GLY A 243 -8.69 -0.80 -12.25
N PHE A 244 -8.39 0.50 -12.20
CA PHE A 244 -9.01 1.50 -13.06
C PHE A 244 -8.54 1.41 -14.53
N LEU A 245 -7.25 1.15 -14.74
CA LEU A 245 -6.69 1.01 -16.10
C LEU A 245 -7.27 -0.19 -16.85
N GLN A 246 -7.69 -1.23 -16.15
CA GLN A 246 -8.34 -2.39 -16.74
C GLN A 246 -9.78 -2.13 -17.21
N GLN A 247 -10.41 -1.05 -16.75
CA GLN A 247 -11.75 -0.66 -17.18
C GLN A 247 -11.75 0.14 -18.50
N ASP A 248 -10.59 0.53 -18.98
CA ASP A 248 -10.45 1.32 -20.21
C ASP A 248 -10.05 0.39 -21.36
N ASP A 249 -11.03 0.08 -22.22
CA ASP A 249 -10.86 -0.80 -23.38
C ASP A 249 -9.85 -0.27 -24.41
N ASP A 250 -9.55 1.02 -24.40
CA ASP A 250 -8.53 1.63 -25.25
C ASP A 250 -7.10 1.42 -24.67
N ILE A 251 -6.99 0.97 -23.42
CA ILE A 251 -5.74 0.76 -22.71
C ILE A 251 -5.48 -0.74 -22.46
N ALA A 252 -6.42 -1.40 -21.77
CA ALA A 252 -6.29 -2.81 -21.43
C ALA A 252 -6.42 -3.71 -22.66
N GLY A 253 -5.52 -4.66 -22.80
CA GLY A 253 -5.43 -5.52 -24.00
C GLY A 253 -4.77 -4.85 -25.20
N GLN A 254 -4.62 -3.51 -25.20
CA GLN A 254 -3.93 -2.76 -26.24
C GLN A 254 -2.52 -2.35 -25.80
N TYR A 255 -2.40 -1.62 -24.68
CA TYR A 255 -1.11 -1.15 -24.18
C TYR A 255 -0.48 -2.09 -23.16
N PHE A 256 -1.24 -2.97 -22.55
CA PHE A 256 -0.75 -4.09 -21.76
C PHE A 256 -1.65 -5.31 -21.90
N GLN A 257 -1.07 -6.51 -21.82
CA GLN A 257 -1.77 -7.77 -22.05
C GLN A 257 -1.90 -8.62 -20.79
N ARG A 258 -1.22 -8.24 -19.70
CA ARG A 258 -1.27 -8.91 -18.40
C ARG A 258 -1.04 -7.91 -17.29
N SER A 259 -1.48 -8.27 -16.07
CA SER A 259 -1.22 -7.45 -14.88
C SER A 259 -0.82 -8.28 -13.67
N ILE A 260 -0.05 -7.67 -12.76
CA ILE A 260 0.28 -8.18 -11.43
C ILE A 260 -0.08 -7.08 -10.44
N MET A 261 -1.03 -7.36 -9.56
CA MET A 261 -1.58 -6.40 -8.60
C MET A 261 -1.26 -6.89 -7.19
N GLN A 262 -0.36 -6.17 -6.49
CA GLN A 262 0.16 -6.54 -5.19
C GLN A 262 -0.42 -5.62 -4.12
N SER A 263 -0.95 -6.21 -3.03
CA SER A 263 -1.47 -5.45 -1.87
C SER A 263 -2.53 -4.41 -2.26
N ASN A 264 -3.48 -4.81 -3.10
CA ASN A 264 -4.58 -3.93 -3.50
C ASN A 264 -5.74 -4.04 -2.51
N PRO A 265 -6.12 -2.95 -1.81
CA PRO A 265 -7.28 -2.97 -0.91
C PRO A 265 -8.59 -2.90 -1.71
N TYR A 266 -8.92 -3.96 -2.44
CA TYR A 266 -10.15 -4.03 -3.26
C TYR A 266 -11.45 -3.78 -2.49
N GLY A 267 -11.45 -4.04 -1.17
CA GLY A 267 -12.59 -3.74 -0.31
C GLY A 267 -12.74 -2.27 0.06
N PHE A 268 -11.84 -1.41 -0.44
CA PHE A 268 -11.91 0.02 -0.22
C PHE A 268 -13.04 0.66 -1.03
N GLU A 269 -13.78 1.57 -0.40
CA GLU A 269 -14.81 2.36 -1.05
C GLU A 269 -14.19 3.60 -1.70
N TYR A 270 -14.27 3.68 -3.01
CA TYR A 270 -13.82 4.87 -3.74
C TYR A 270 -14.83 6.00 -3.59
N ALA A 271 -14.35 7.23 -3.48
CA ALA A 271 -15.23 8.39 -3.49
C ALA A 271 -16.04 8.45 -4.80
N SER A 272 -17.32 8.80 -4.69
CA SER A 272 -18.14 9.07 -5.86
C SER A 272 -17.75 10.39 -6.55
N TYR A 273 -18.18 10.54 -7.79
CA TYR A 273 -18.04 11.79 -8.54
C TYR A 273 -18.57 13.01 -7.77
N ASP A 274 -19.75 12.90 -7.16
CA ASP A 274 -20.34 14.02 -6.44
C ASP A 274 -19.55 14.39 -5.19
N VAL A 275 -19.02 13.41 -4.46
CA VAL A 275 -18.14 13.63 -3.31
C VAL A 275 -16.81 14.28 -3.73
N ALA A 276 -16.17 13.76 -4.78
CA ALA A 276 -14.93 14.34 -5.29
C ALA A 276 -15.13 15.80 -5.73
N LYS A 277 -16.27 16.09 -6.35
CA LYS A 277 -16.67 17.44 -6.74
C LYS A 277 -16.90 18.37 -5.54
N ASP A 278 -17.48 17.87 -4.46
CA ASP A 278 -17.72 18.63 -3.24
C ASP A 278 -16.43 18.85 -2.42
N ARG A 279 -15.44 17.96 -2.56
CA ARG A 279 -14.08 18.13 -2.00
C ARG A 279 -13.22 19.15 -2.74
N ASN A 280 -13.76 19.79 -3.79
CA ASN A 280 -13.04 20.76 -4.60
C ASN A 280 -12.48 21.90 -3.73
N ASN A 281 -11.17 22.07 -3.75
CA ASN A 281 -10.52 23.29 -3.26
C ASN A 281 -10.59 24.35 -4.35
N ASP A 282 -10.65 25.65 -3.96
CA ASP A 282 -10.64 26.78 -4.90
C ASP A 282 -9.23 27.01 -5.52
N PHE A 283 -8.48 25.91 -5.77
CA PHE A 283 -7.16 25.99 -6.41
C PHE A 283 -7.30 26.21 -7.91
N ASP A 284 -6.37 26.99 -8.45
CA ASP A 284 -6.20 27.23 -9.89
C ASP A 284 -4.73 27.04 -10.30
N ALA A 285 -4.44 27.20 -11.58
CA ALA A 285 -3.08 27.10 -12.12
C ALA A 285 -2.07 28.09 -11.50
N ASN A 286 -2.53 29.15 -10.81
CA ASN A 286 -1.68 30.16 -10.18
C ASN A 286 -1.51 29.92 -8.66
N THR A 287 -2.22 28.98 -8.07
CA THR A 287 -2.06 28.65 -6.65
C THR A 287 -0.62 28.18 -6.41
N SER A 288 0.03 28.67 -5.36
CA SER A 288 1.42 28.29 -5.11
C SER A 288 1.54 26.82 -4.75
N ILE A 289 2.66 26.18 -5.10
CA ILE A 289 2.91 24.77 -4.72
C ILE A 289 2.92 24.61 -3.20
N ASP A 290 3.44 25.58 -2.46
CA ASP A 290 3.48 25.57 -0.99
C ASP A 290 2.07 25.55 -0.40
N GLU A 291 1.12 26.27 -1.00
CA GLU A 291 -0.28 26.29 -0.56
C GLU A 291 -0.98 24.96 -0.83
N ILE A 292 -0.72 24.35 -1.98
CA ILE A 292 -1.22 23.00 -2.32
C ILE A 292 -0.66 21.98 -1.34
N MET A 293 0.66 21.99 -1.07
CA MET A 293 1.30 21.07 -0.13
C MET A 293 0.81 21.26 1.31
N ALA A 294 0.59 22.49 1.77
CA ALA A 294 0.03 22.76 3.09
C ALA A 294 -1.41 22.24 3.24
N SER A 295 -2.22 22.34 2.19
CA SER A 295 -3.56 21.76 2.17
C SER A 295 -3.51 20.24 2.19
N GLN A 296 -2.57 19.63 1.46
CA GLN A 296 -2.35 18.19 1.46
C GLN A 296 -1.92 17.70 2.84
N GLU A 297 -1.00 18.39 3.51
CA GLU A 297 -0.58 18.09 4.88
C GLU A 297 -1.78 18.13 5.85
N THR A 298 -2.68 19.10 5.68
CA THR A 298 -3.92 19.19 6.48
C THR A 298 -4.84 18.00 6.23
N ALA A 299 -5.03 17.59 4.98
CA ALA A 299 -5.87 16.43 4.62
C ALA A 299 -5.33 15.12 5.16
N LEU A 300 -4.00 15.00 5.31
CA LEU A 300 -3.32 13.81 5.84
C LEU A 300 -3.16 13.82 7.37
N ASN A 301 -3.59 14.87 8.05
CA ASN A 301 -3.51 14.93 9.50
C ASN A 301 -4.40 13.86 10.13
N GLY A 302 -3.80 12.90 10.85
CA GLY A 302 -4.52 11.75 11.41
C GLY A 302 -5.66 12.14 12.38
N ILE A 303 -5.55 13.26 13.09
CA ILE A 303 -6.60 13.76 13.98
C ILE A 303 -7.76 14.33 13.16
N GLU A 304 -7.46 15.11 12.13
CA GLU A 304 -8.49 15.65 11.23
C GLU A 304 -9.16 14.53 10.43
N GLN A 305 -8.42 13.53 9.97
CA GLN A 305 -9.00 12.34 9.36
C GLN A 305 -9.92 11.59 10.32
N LEU A 306 -9.53 11.41 11.58
CA LEU A 306 -10.37 10.80 12.59
C LEU A 306 -11.64 11.60 12.83
N LYS A 307 -11.56 12.91 12.97
CA LYS A 307 -12.73 13.78 13.13
C LYS A 307 -13.67 13.69 11.93
N ASN A 308 -13.12 13.80 10.72
CA ASN A 308 -13.91 13.72 9.48
C ASN A 308 -14.60 12.35 9.36
N TRP A 309 -13.90 11.28 9.69
CA TRP A 309 -14.47 9.94 9.72
C TRP A 309 -15.58 9.80 10.76
N LEU A 310 -15.40 10.31 11.98
CA LEU A 310 -16.44 10.30 13.01
C LEU A 310 -17.66 11.13 12.61
N LEU A 311 -17.44 12.32 12.03
CA LEU A 311 -18.53 13.19 11.53
C LEU A 311 -19.26 12.53 10.35
N GLY A 312 -18.52 11.86 9.45
CA GLY A 312 -19.08 11.10 8.35
C GLY A 312 -19.97 9.93 8.84
N SER A 313 -19.55 9.24 9.92
CA SER A 313 -20.34 8.15 10.52
C SER A 313 -21.68 8.63 11.09
N LEU A 314 -21.79 9.90 11.46
CA LEU A 314 -23.04 10.51 11.91
C LEU A 314 -24.03 10.78 10.76
N GLN A 315 -23.56 10.74 9.51
CA GLN A 315 -24.35 10.95 8.29
C GLN A 315 -25.34 12.13 8.34
N ILE A 316 -24.88 13.23 8.89
CA ILE A 316 -25.66 14.47 8.94
C ILE A 316 -25.45 15.19 7.61
N PRO A 317 -26.45 15.31 6.72
CA PRO A 317 -26.28 15.79 5.34
C PRO A 317 -25.66 17.20 5.22
N ILE A 318 -25.69 17.98 6.30
CA ILE A 318 -25.18 19.36 6.35
C ILE A 318 -23.74 19.42 6.87
N LEU A 319 -23.29 18.40 7.58
CA LEU A 319 -21.94 18.28 8.16
C LEU A 319 -21.07 17.26 7.41
N SER A 320 -21.70 16.41 6.61
CA SER A 320 -21.00 15.44 5.76
C SER A 320 -21.35 15.72 4.29
N PRO A 321 -20.36 15.93 3.41
CA PRO A 321 -20.63 16.19 1.99
C PRO A 321 -21.33 15.05 1.28
N ALA A 322 -21.24 13.82 1.80
CA ALA A 322 -21.82 12.64 1.19
C ALA A 322 -22.53 11.78 2.23
N ALA A 323 -23.84 11.97 2.36
CA ALA A 323 -24.65 11.17 3.25
C ALA A 323 -24.78 9.68 2.85
N ASP A 324 -24.36 9.35 1.64
CA ASP A 324 -24.53 8.00 1.06
C ASP A 324 -23.24 7.17 1.07
N GLU A 325 -22.08 7.77 1.44
CA GLU A 325 -20.79 7.08 1.49
C GLU A 325 -20.42 6.66 2.90
N THR A 326 -19.65 5.56 3.02
CA THR A 326 -19.13 5.15 4.31
C THR A 326 -17.97 6.04 4.74
N PRO A 327 -17.62 6.11 6.03
CA PRO A 327 -16.44 6.82 6.49
C PRO A 327 -15.12 6.34 5.85
N MET A 328 -15.14 5.14 5.28
CA MET A 328 -13.97 4.51 4.67
C MET A 328 -13.45 5.26 3.44
N SER A 329 -14.34 5.83 2.61
CA SER A 329 -13.96 6.62 1.43
C SER A 329 -13.15 7.88 1.77
N ASN A 330 -13.21 8.33 3.02
CA ASN A 330 -12.48 9.50 3.49
C ASN A 330 -11.05 9.19 3.99
N LEU A 331 -10.69 7.92 4.14
CA LEU A 331 -9.38 7.51 4.66
C LEU A 331 -8.27 7.60 3.62
N MET A 332 -8.62 7.63 2.33
CA MET A 332 -7.66 7.82 1.22
C MET A 332 -8.07 9.05 0.38
N PRO A 333 -7.78 10.26 0.87
CA PRO A 333 -8.30 11.49 0.26
C PRO A 333 -7.81 11.72 -1.18
N PHE A 334 -6.73 11.07 -1.58
CA PHE A 334 -6.12 11.20 -2.91
C PHE A 334 -6.27 9.94 -3.78
N ALA A 335 -7.04 8.95 -3.32
CA ALA A 335 -7.42 7.84 -4.20
C ALA A 335 -8.25 8.36 -5.39
N PRO A 336 -8.14 7.74 -6.55
CA PRO A 336 -9.02 8.05 -7.67
C PRO A 336 -10.49 7.92 -7.27
N TYR A 337 -11.32 8.76 -7.81
CA TYR A 337 -12.77 8.66 -7.62
C TYR A 337 -13.45 8.04 -8.84
N ILE A 338 -14.66 7.51 -8.60
CA ILE A 338 -15.47 6.88 -9.66
C ILE A 338 -15.99 7.96 -10.59
N LEU A 339 -15.76 7.81 -11.88
CA LEU A 339 -16.20 8.74 -12.91
C LEU A 339 -17.74 8.71 -13.07
N CYS A 340 -18.28 9.79 -13.60
CA CYS A 340 -19.70 9.88 -13.92
C CYS A 340 -19.90 9.71 -15.42
N GLU A 341 -20.67 8.71 -15.81
CA GLU A 341 -21.04 8.48 -17.20
C GLU A 341 -22.15 9.43 -17.68
N LYS A 342 -23.09 9.76 -16.79
CA LYS A 342 -24.17 10.70 -17.11
C LYS A 342 -24.47 11.63 -15.95
N THR A 343 -24.40 12.92 -16.20
CA THR A 343 -24.82 13.93 -15.23
C THR A 343 -26.31 14.30 -15.41
N SER A 344 -26.97 14.57 -14.28
CA SER A 344 -28.32 15.08 -14.24
C SER A 344 -28.39 16.54 -14.69
N LEU A 345 -29.62 17.04 -14.94
CA LEU A 345 -29.83 18.48 -15.24
C LEU A 345 -29.39 19.42 -14.11
N LEU A 346 -29.25 18.92 -12.90
CA LEU A 346 -28.79 19.67 -11.73
C LEU A 346 -27.29 19.55 -11.51
N GLY A 347 -26.57 18.76 -12.33
CA GLY A 347 -25.11 18.59 -12.29
C GLY A 347 -24.61 17.54 -11.30
N SER A 348 -25.49 16.78 -10.66
CA SER A 348 -25.14 15.57 -9.91
C SER A 348 -25.01 14.37 -10.85
N CYS A 349 -24.26 13.35 -10.44
CA CYS A 349 -24.14 12.12 -11.20
C CYS A 349 -25.47 11.33 -11.17
N SER A 350 -25.93 10.87 -12.33
CA SER A 350 -27.13 10.04 -12.46
C SER A 350 -26.81 8.62 -12.89
N GLU A 351 -25.61 8.36 -13.40
CA GLU A 351 -25.10 7.05 -13.77
C GLU A 351 -23.56 7.07 -13.60
N SER A 352 -23.08 6.35 -12.62
CA SER A 352 -21.65 6.24 -12.32
C SER A 352 -21.02 5.12 -13.13
N ALA A 353 -19.73 5.25 -13.44
CA ALA A 353 -18.93 4.13 -13.91
C ALA A 353 -18.86 3.03 -12.84
N GLU A 354 -18.59 1.81 -13.26
CA GLU A 354 -18.40 0.70 -12.34
C GLU A 354 -17.11 0.90 -11.52
N SER A 355 -17.09 0.46 -10.27
CA SER A 355 -15.87 0.40 -9.48
C SER A 355 -14.97 -0.77 -9.94
N PRO A 356 -13.67 -0.75 -9.68
CA PRO A 356 -12.77 -1.84 -10.06
C PRO A 356 -13.21 -3.24 -9.60
N ILE A 357 -13.83 -3.34 -8.42
CA ILE A 357 -14.34 -4.62 -7.91
C ILE A 357 -15.60 -5.11 -8.65
N GLN A 358 -16.41 -4.20 -9.17
CA GLN A 358 -17.61 -4.52 -9.98
C GLN A 358 -17.23 -4.90 -11.42
N ALA A 359 -16.31 -4.14 -12.02
CA ALA A 359 -15.88 -4.34 -13.40
C ALA A 359 -15.04 -5.63 -13.58
N GLY A 360 -14.29 -6.04 -12.56
CA GLY A 360 -13.43 -7.21 -12.63
C GLY A 360 -12.17 -6.99 -13.48
N PHE A 361 -11.64 -8.07 -14.06
CA PHE A 361 -10.42 -8.06 -14.87
C PHE A 361 -10.72 -8.19 -16.36
N SER A 362 -10.04 -7.40 -17.17
CA SER A 362 -10.11 -7.45 -18.64
C SER A 362 -8.91 -8.19 -19.27
N VAL A 363 -7.80 -8.35 -18.53
CA VAL A 363 -6.62 -9.10 -18.95
C VAL A 363 -6.21 -10.14 -17.90
N PRO A 364 -5.47 -11.20 -18.26
CA PRO A 364 -4.93 -12.16 -17.28
C PRO A 364 -4.21 -11.46 -16.14
N THR A 365 -4.62 -11.74 -14.90
CA THR A 365 -4.20 -10.99 -13.72
C THR A 365 -3.69 -11.93 -12.62
N VAL A 366 -2.52 -11.58 -12.07
CA VAL A 366 -2.04 -12.09 -10.79
C VAL A 366 -2.37 -11.07 -9.72
N LEU A 367 -2.98 -11.52 -8.63
CA LEU A 367 -3.32 -10.65 -7.51
C LEU A 367 -3.01 -11.36 -6.20
N GLY A 368 -2.70 -10.58 -5.17
CA GLY A 368 -2.46 -11.15 -3.84
C GLY A 368 -1.93 -10.14 -2.84
N GLU A 369 -1.82 -10.64 -1.63
CA GLU A 369 -1.69 -9.84 -0.42
C GLU A 369 -0.61 -10.39 0.51
N ASN A 370 -0.16 -9.53 1.41
CA ASN A 370 0.68 -9.92 2.54
C ASN A 370 -0.17 -10.33 3.74
N ALA A 371 0.35 -11.20 4.59
CA ALA A 371 -0.37 -11.72 5.74
C ALA A 371 -0.82 -10.66 6.77
N HIS A 372 -0.21 -9.47 6.78
CA HIS A 372 -0.43 -8.43 7.78
C HIS A 372 -0.55 -7.02 7.16
N GLU A 373 -1.29 -6.89 6.06
CA GLU A 373 -1.50 -5.62 5.35
C GLU A 373 -1.99 -4.50 6.28
N ALA A 374 -2.94 -4.81 7.15
CA ALA A 374 -3.53 -3.87 8.11
C ALA A 374 -2.53 -3.23 9.08
N ASN A 375 -1.30 -3.75 9.18
CA ASN A 375 -0.29 -3.17 10.06
C ASN A 375 0.36 -1.92 9.48
N SER A 376 0.38 -1.75 8.17
CA SER A 376 1.14 -0.69 7.50
C SER A 376 0.37 0.09 6.45
N PHE A 377 -0.82 -0.35 6.06
CA PHE A 377 -1.59 0.38 5.07
C PHE A 377 -2.01 1.74 5.63
N GLY A 378 -1.73 2.84 4.90
CA GLY A 378 -1.86 4.21 5.40
C GLY A 378 -3.24 4.57 5.93
N MET A 379 -4.30 4.16 5.22
CA MET A 379 -5.68 4.42 5.63
C MET A 379 -6.07 3.73 6.94
N LEU A 380 -5.41 2.62 7.30
CA LEU A 380 -5.72 1.86 8.50
C LEU A 380 -5.03 2.42 9.74
N PHE A 381 -4.11 3.38 9.59
CA PHE A 381 -3.44 4.04 10.71
C PHE A 381 -4.43 4.59 11.74
N THR A 382 -5.41 5.38 11.28
CA THR A 382 -6.40 6.01 12.16
C THR A 382 -7.20 4.96 12.93
N THR A 383 -7.68 3.93 12.25
CA THR A 383 -8.48 2.86 12.88
C THR A 383 -7.64 1.96 13.77
N THR A 384 -6.43 1.62 13.36
CA THR A 384 -5.58 0.66 14.06
C THR A 384 -4.94 1.25 15.32
N PHE A 385 -4.56 2.52 15.31
CA PHE A 385 -3.79 3.13 16.38
C PHE A 385 -4.51 4.27 17.09
N LEU A 386 -5.07 5.19 16.37
CA LEU A 386 -5.60 6.42 16.93
C LEU A 386 -6.91 6.19 17.68
N ILE A 387 -7.87 5.52 17.04
CA ILE A 387 -9.18 5.25 17.65
C ILE A 387 -9.06 4.48 18.97
N PRO A 388 -8.37 3.33 19.05
CA PRO A 388 -8.22 2.61 20.30
C PRO A 388 -7.58 3.44 21.42
N THR A 389 -6.62 4.32 21.06
CA THR A 389 -5.95 5.18 22.06
C THR A 389 -6.88 6.26 22.59
N VAL A 390 -7.67 6.88 21.70
CA VAL A 390 -8.70 7.85 22.13
C VAL A 390 -9.74 7.18 23.02
N PHE A 391 -10.20 5.98 22.68
CA PHE A 391 -11.12 5.21 23.53
C PHE A 391 -10.53 4.89 24.91
N GLU A 392 -9.25 4.50 24.98
CA GLU A 392 -8.60 4.24 26.27
C GLU A 392 -8.55 5.50 27.14
N LEU A 393 -8.20 6.64 26.54
CA LEU A 393 -8.11 7.91 27.26
C LEU A 393 -9.50 8.39 27.70
N LEU A 394 -10.49 8.29 26.79
CA LEU A 394 -11.88 8.61 27.10
C LEU A 394 -12.44 7.70 28.22
N ALA A 395 -12.08 6.40 28.21
CA ALA A 395 -12.47 5.47 29.25
C ALA A 395 -11.94 5.84 30.64
N ASN A 396 -10.76 6.45 30.70
CA ASN A 396 -10.18 6.90 31.94
C ASN A 396 -10.81 8.19 32.45
N ASP A 397 -11.21 9.09 31.56
CA ASP A 397 -11.79 10.39 31.90
C ASP A 397 -13.30 10.29 32.15
N GLU A 398 -14.02 9.55 31.33
CA GLU A 398 -15.49 9.42 31.36
C GLU A 398 -15.94 7.96 31.21
N PRO A 399 -15.67 7.07 32.19
CA PRO A 399 -15.95 5.64 32.08
C PRO A 399 -17.44 5.30 31.88
N GLU A 400 -18.34 6.21 32.22
CA GLU A 400 -19.79 6.00 32.04
C GLU A 400 -20.22 6.04 30.57
N LEU A 401 -19.48 6.77 29.70
CA LEU A 401 -19.77 6.85 28.27
C LEU A 401 -19.53 5.50 27.55
N LEU A 402 -18.55 4.72 28.01
CA LEU A 402 -18.23 3.42 27.41
C LEU A 402 -19.20 2.30 27.82
N THR A 403 -20.07 2.53 28.79
CA THR A 403 -21.17 1.60 29.11
C THR A 403 -22.36 1.75 28.17
N ASN A 404 -22.33 2.76 27.32
CA ASN A 404 -23.34 3.04 26.32
C ASN A 404 -22.86 2.48 24.98
N GLU A 405 -23.45 1.39 24.51
CA GLU A 405 -23.06 0.69 23.27
C GLU A 405 -23.57 1.40 22.00
N GLU A 406 -24.04 2.65 22.10
CA GLU A 406 -24.57 3.40 20.98
C GLU A 406 -23.43 4.11 20.22
N PRO A 407 -23.11 3.70 18.97
CA PRO A 407 -21.96 4.20 18.20
C PRO A 407 -21.93 5.72 18.06
N ALA A 408 -23.08 6.35 17.88
CA ALA A 408 -23.18 7.79 17.71
C ALA A 408 -22.77 8.59 18.95
N GLN A 409 -23.19 8.16 20.12
CA GLN A 409 -22.81 8.83 21.38
C GLN A 409 -21.31 8.71 21.63
N LEU A 410 -20.73 7.56 21.27
CA LEU A 410 -19.29 7.35 21.35
C LEU A 410 -18.53 8.21 20.33
N ALA A 411 -19.00 8.29 19.09
CA ALA A 411 -18.41 9.15 18.07
C ALA A 411 -18.43 10.64 18.51
N LEU A 412 -19.57 11.10 19.03
CA LEU A 412 -19.69 12.46 19.56
C LEU A 412 -18.75 12.71 20.74
N ALA A 413 -18.66 11.79 21.69
CA ALA A 413 -17.76 11.91 22.84
C ALA A 413 -16.30 11.99 22.37
N MET A 414 -15.90 11.21 21.39
CA MET A 414 -14.57 11.27 20.79
C MET A 414 -14.29 12.60 20.10
N VAL A 415 -15.23 13.13 19.32
CA VAL A 415 -15.09 14.45 18.67
C VAL A 415 -14.93 15.54 19.70
N ASN A 416 -15.80 15.60 20.72
CA ASN A 416 -15.72 16.57 21.81
C ASN A 416 -14.38 16.48 22.58
N TRP A 417 -13.92 15.25 22.82
CA TRP A 417 -12.64 15.01 23.49
C TRP A 417 -11.45 15.48 22.66
N LEU A 418 -11.49 15.26 21.34
CA LEU A 418 -10.44 15.69 20.38
C LEU A 418 -10.44 17.20 20.11
N GLU A 419 -11.44 17.96 20.49
CA GLU A 419 -11.44 19.43 20.38
C GLU A 419 -10.67 20.12 21.52
N ASP A 420 -10.47 19.46 22.66
CA ASP A 420 -9.66 20.01 23.76
C ASP A 420 -8.16 19.81 23.47
N GLN A 421 -7.44 20.94 23.35
CA GLN A 421 -5.99 20.94 23.10
C GLN A 421 -5.18 20.22 24.17
N ASN A 422 -5.65 20.17 25.43
CA ASN A 422 -4.96 19.42 26.47
C ASN A 422 -5.06 17.91 26.21
N ASN A 423 -6.18 17.45 25.68
CA ASN A 423 -6.38 16.05 25.31
C ASN A 423 -5.54 15.66 24.11
N ILE A 424 -5.40 16.57 23.12
CA ILE A 424 -4.49 16.37 21.98
C ILE A 424 -3.03 16.19 22.46
N VAL A 425 -2.57 17.05 23.38
CA VAL A 425 -1.22 16.91 23.97
C VAL A 425 -1.08 15.57 24.71
N LEU A 426 -2.08 15.18 25.49
CA LEU A 426 -2.10 13.89 26.20
C LEU A 426 -2.06 12.72 25.22
N LEU A 427 -2.86 12.78 24.14
CA LEU A 427 -2.88 11.77 23.07
C LEU A 427 -1.49 11.63 22.41
N GLN A 428 -0.88 12.74 22.01
CA GLN A 428 0.46 12.75 21.42
C GLN A 428 1.51 12.18 22.38
N GLN A 429 1.44 12.52 23.67
CA GLN A 429 2.33 11.96 24.69
C GLN A 429 2.14 10.43 24.80
N LYS A 430 0.91 9.95 24.87
CA LYS A 430 0.61 8.52 24.96
C LYS A 430 1.07 7.74 23.73
N LEU A 431 0.85 8.29 22.55
CA LEU A 431 1.33 7.70 21.31
C LEU A 431 2.87 7.64 21.27
N SER A 432 3.56 8.69 21.75
CA SER A 432 5.02 8.73 21.84
C SER A 432 5.58 7.75 22.88
N GLU A 433 4.94 7.64 24.05
CA GLU A 433 5.32 6.66 25.08
C GLU A 433 5.22 5.23 24.55
N ARG A 434 4.15 4.90 23.84
CA ARG A 434 3.96 3.57 23.22
C ARG A 434 4.99 3.28 22.12
N ALA A 435 5.35 4.30 21.37
CA ALA A 435 6.38 4.18 20.33
C ALA A 435 7.77 3.92 20.91
N SER A 436 8.04 4.36 22.15
CA SER A 436 9.32 4.17 22.84
C SER A 436 9.43 2.85 23.60
N ASP A 437 8.32 2.17 23.87
CA ASP A 437 8.31 0.87 24.56
C ASP A 437 8.63 -0.27 23.58
N GLU A 438 9.88 -0.72 23.58
CA GLU A 438 10.36 -1.86 22.77
C GLU A 438 9.62 -3.19 23.04
N VAL A 439 8.70 -3.25 23.99
CA VAL A 439 8.17 -4.53 24.51
C VAL A 439 6.74 -4.84 24.06
N SER A 440 5.96 -3.89 23.55
CA SER A 440 4.63 -4.21 23.01
C SER A 440 4.16 -3.17 21.99
N ALA A 441 4.53 -3.38 20.74
CA ALA A 441 3.94 -2.69 19.59
C ALA A 441 2.45 -3.06 19.37
N GLU A 442 1.84 -3.83 20.26
CA GLU A 442 0.44 -4.19 20.20
C GLU A 442 -0.39 -3.19 21.02
N LEU A 443 -1.12 -2.35 20.33
CA LEU A 443 -2.13 -1.50 20.94
C LEU A 443 -3.24 -2.35 21.55
N VAL A 444 -3.76 -1.86 22.66
CA VAL A 444 -4.81 -2.52 23.43
C VAL A 444 -6.16 -1.98 23.01
N LEU A 445 -7.06 -2.83 22.53
CA LEU A 445 -8.44 -2.49 22.25
C LEU A 445 -9.34 -3.09 23.36
N PRO A 446 -9.88 -2.27 24.28
CA PRO A 446 -10.76 -2.76 25.34
C PRO A 446 -11.97 -3.48 24.76
N SER A 447 -12.43 -4.54 25.41
CA SER A 447 -13.61 -5.30 24.96
C SER A 447 -14.86 -4.43 24.87
N SER A 448 -15.01 -3.48 25.78
CA SER A 448 -16.11 -2.51 25.78
C SER A 448 -16.12 -1.59 24.55
N ALA A 449 -14.95 -1.32 23.96
CA ALA A 449 -14.83 -0.47 22.78
C ALA A 449 -14.80 -1.27 21.45
N TYR A 450 -14.56 -2.58 21.50
CA TYR A 450 -14.34 -3.41 20.30
C TYR A 450 -15.54 -3.34 19.33
N SER A 451 -16.75 -3.63 19.80
CA SER A 451 -17.95 -3.59 18.97
C SER A 451 -18.26 -2.18 18.44
N ALA A 452 -18.04 -1.15 19.29
CA ALA A 452 -18.23 0.23 18.89
C ALA A 452 -17.24 0.68 17.81
N VAL A 453 -15.94 0.37 17.97
CA VAL A 453 -14.92 0.68 16.96
C VAL A 453 -15.23 -0.02 15.65
N THR A 454 -15.61 -1.30 15.68
CA THR A 454 -15.99 -2.06 14.50
C THR A 454 -17.21 -1.45 13.81
N SER A 455 -18.26 -1.15 14.55
CA SER A 455 -19.48 -0.55 14.00
C SER A 455 -19.23 0.84 13.39
N LEU A 456 -18.43 1.67 14.06
CA LEU A 456 -18.05 2.99 13.55
C LEU A 456 -17.22 2.88 12.28
N PHE A 457 -16.30 1.93 12.22
CA PHE A 457 -15.44 1.74 11.04
C PHE A 457 -16.26 1.37 9.79
N TYR A 458 -17.26 0.51 9.95
CA TYR A 458 -18.12 0.08 8.85
C TYR A 458 -19.38 0.94 8.66
N GLY A 459 -19.43 2.12 9.28
CA GLY A 459 -20.43 3.12 8.96
C GLY A 459 -21.81 2.86 9.56
N ALA A 460 -21.88 2.59 10.88
CA ALA A 460 -23.17 2.64 11.57
C ALA A 460 -23.86 3.99 11.34
N LYS A 461 -25.06 3.96 10.76
CA LYS A 461 -25.80 5.16 10.32
C LYS A 461 -26.72 5.69 11.41
N LEU A 462 -26.86 7.02 11.48
CA LEU A 462 -27.82 7.73 12.30
C LEU A 462 -28.96 8.22 11.42
N GLU A 463 -30.21 7.95 11.79
CA GLU A 463 -31.40 8.49 11.12
C GLU A 463 -32.17 9.44 12.03
N GLY A 464 -32.58 10.59 11.52
CA GLY A 464 -33.38 11.56 12.26
C GLY A 464 -34.22 12.48 11.39
N ASP A 465 -35.12 13.27 12.00
CA ASP A 465 -35.96 14.24 11.28
C ASP A 465 -35.13 15.44 10.83
N LEU A 466 -34.96 15.61 9.53
CA LEU A 466 -34.14 16.65 8.89
C LEU A 466 -34.57 18.07 9.30
N LEU A 467 -35.83 18.28 9.66
CA LEU A 467 -36.40 19.59 10.01
C LEU A 467 -36.01 19.99 11.43
N GLU A 468 -35.91 19.03 12.36
CA GLU A 468 -35.44 19.25 13.72
C GLU A 468 -33.90 19.40 13.74
N MET A 469 -33.17 18.63 12.93
CA MET A 469 -31.73 18.73 12.79
C MET A 469 -31.27 20.11 12.31
N THR A 470 -31.99 20.76 11.39
CA THR A 470 -31.62 22.12 10.91
C THR A 470 -31.70 23.18 11.99
N GLY A 471 -32.49 22.94 13.04
CA GLY A 471 -32.60 23.84 14.20
C GLY A 471 -31.40 23.80 15.14
N CYS A 472 -30.57 22.76 15.06
CA CYS A 472 -29.41 22.56 15.89
C CYS A 472 -28.12 23.20 15.34
N ILE A 473 -28.10 23.59 14.06
CA ILE A 473 -26.85 23.92 13.38
C ILE A 473 -26.34 25.29 13.80
N ASP A 474 -25.18 25.29 14.49
CA ASP A 474 -24.35 26.47 14.73
C ASP A 474 -22.93 26.18 14.26
N THR A 475 -22.55 26.75 13.11
CA THR A 475 -21.23 26.56 12.51
C THR A 475 -20.08 27.15 13.35
N SER A 476 -20.40 27.91 14.39
CA SER A 476 -19.43 28.45 15.34
C SER A 476 -19.24 27.59 16.60
N ASP A 477 -20.14 26.62 16.81
CA ASP A 477 -20.11 25.66 17.92
C ASP A 477 -20.46 24.26 17.43
N ILE A 478 -19.49 23.56 16.90
CA ILE A 478 -19.65 22.21 16.36
C ILE A 478 -20.06 21.22 17.45
N ALA A 479 -19.48 21.30 18.64
CA ALA A 479 -19.78 20.42 19.74
C ALA A 479 -21.23 20.62 20.25
N GLY A 480 -21.68 21.86 20.38
CA GLY A 480 -23.06 22.18 20.73
C GLY A 480 -24.07 21.73 19.67
N THR A 481 -23.71 21.89 18.37
CA THR A 481 -24.47 21.37 17.24
C THR A 481 -24.64 19.87 17.32
N LEU A 482 -23.55 19.15 17.51
CA LEU A 482 -23.55 17.68 17.59
C LEU A 482 -24.32 17.19 18.83
N GLY A 483 -24.17 17.84 19.96
CA GLY A 483 -24.96 17.53 21.17
C GLY A 483 -26.47 17.65 20.96
N CYS A 484 -26.91 18.75 20.35
CA CYS A 484 -28.32 18.95 19.98
C CYS A 484 -28.81 17.91 18.95
N LEU A 485 -27.98 17.56 17.97
CA LEU A 485 -28.35 16.59 16.94
C LEU A 485 -28.49 15.17 17.51
N VAL A 486 -27.62 14.77 18.44
CA VAL A 486 -27.73 13.45 19.10
C VAL A 486 -28.99 13.33 19.94
N ASP A 487 -29.45 14.42 20.57
CA ASP A 487 -30.71 14.42 21.33
C ASP A 487 -31.95 14.24 20.44
N ILE A 488 -31.85 14.57 19.14
CA ILE A 488 -32.95 14.51 18.17
C ILE A 488 -32.92 13.20 17.36
N VAL A 489 -31.71 12.68 17.12
CA VAL A 489 -31.50 11.54 16.21
C VAL A 489 -31.84 10.22 16.93
N ASP A 490 -32.78 9.50 16.35
CA ASP A 490 -33.08 8.12 16.74
C ASP A 490 -32.17 7.16 15.96
N ILE A 491 -31.33 6.40 16.69
CA ILE A 491 -30.47 5.39 16.07
C ILE A 491 -31.35 4.22 15.64
N THR A 492 -31.75 4.22 14.39
CA THR A 492 -32.52 3.10 13.86
C THR A 492 -31.58 2.00 13.37
N SER A 493 -31.90 0.77 13.74
CA SER A 493 -31.22 -0.41 13.24
C SER A 493 -31.58 -0.67 11.79
N HIS A 494 -30.84 -0.08 10.86
CA HIS A 494 -30.89 -0.51 9.46
C HIS A 494 -30.42 -1.96 9.32
N GLN A 495 -30.84 -2.64 8.27
CA GLN A 495 -30.38 -4.00 7.98
C GLN A 495 -28.84 -4.06 7.99
N GLN A 496 -28.18 -3.07 7.37
CA GLN A 496 -26.72 -2.92 7.37
C GLN A 496 -26.09 -2.89 8.76
N THR A 497 -26.69 -2.17 9.73
CA THR A 497 -26.17 -2.13 11.10
C THR A 497 -26.28 -3.50 11.78
N GLN A 498 -27.35 -4.26 11.50
CA GLN A 498 -27.51 -5.62 12.00
C GLN A 498 -26.51 -6.58 11.37
N ASP A 499 -26.25 -6.43 10.08
CA ASP A 499 -25.27 -7.24 9.35
C ASP A 499 -23.85 -6.95 9.85
N ILE A 500 -23.49 -5.68 10.07
CA ILE A 500 -22.21 -5.27 10.67
C ILE A 500 -22.03 -5.87 12.08
N LEU A 501 -23.07 -5.90 12.91
CA LEU A 501 -22.99 -6.52 14.24
C LEU A 501 -22.73 -8.03 14.13
N ALA A 502 -23.15 -8.70 13.06
CA ALA A 502 -22.85 -10.10 12.81
C ALA A 502 -21.34 -10.36 12.55
N LEU A 503 -20.56 -9.37 12.18
CA LEU A 503 -19.09 -9.50 12.08
C LEU A 503 -18.45 -9.92 13.39
N THR A 504 -19.01 -9.56 14.53
CA THR A 504 -18.52 -9.98 15.85
C THR A 504 -18.64 -11.48 16.07
N ASP A 505 -19.49 -12.19 15.34
CA ASP A 505 -19.58 -13.65 15.39
C ASP A 505 -18.36 -14.30 14.73
N PHE A 506 -17.79 -13.66 13.68
CA PHE A 506 -16.57 -14.10 13.02
C PHE A 506 -15.31 -13.66 13.75
N TYR A 507 -15.34 -12.46 14.33
CA TYR A 507 -14.23 -11.82 15.03
C TYR A 507 -14.63 -11.50 16.48
N PRO A 508 -14.86 -12.53 17.30
CA PRO A 508 -15.39 -12.34 18.66
C PRO A 508 -14.40 -11.59 19.52
N ASN A 509 -14.93 -10.68 20.35
CA ASN A 509 -14.13 -10.03 21.39
C ASN A 509 -13.79 -11.01 22.52
N SER A 510 -12.74 -10.71 23.26
CA SER A 510 -12.37 -11.38 24.51
C SER A 510 -12.58 -10.46 25.69
N GLU A 511 -13.03 -11.01 26.84
CA GLU A 511 -13.42 -10.21 28.01
C GLU A 511 -12.24 -9.95 28.99
N ALA A 512 -12.10 -8.67 29.36
CA ALA A 512 -11.70 -8.16 30.70
C ALA A 512 -10.22 -8.19 31.13
N THR A 513 -9.24 -8.77 30.45
CA THR A 513 -7.82 -8.69 30.87
C THR A 513 -6.97 -7.98 29.81
N LEU A 514 -5.75 -7.53 30.19
CA LEU A 514 -4.80 -6.95 29.22
C LEU A 514 -4.49 -7.90 28.04
N GLY A 515 -4.37 -9.21 28.34
CA GLY A 515 -4.17 -10.23 27.30
C GLY A 515 -5.35 -10.34 26.33
N ASP A 516 -6.57 -10.16 26.85
CA ASP A 516 -7.79 -10.19 26.02
C ASP A 516 -7.90 -8.95 25.14
N ALA A 517 -7.50 -7.79 25.63
CA ALA A 517 -7.48 -6.57 24.85
C ALA A 517 -6.46 -6.61 23.70
N THR A 518 -5.32 -7.26 23.90
CA THR A 518 -4.35 -7.57 22.82
C THR A 518 -4.96 -8.54 21.80
N ALA A 519 -5.71 -9.56 22.27
CA ALA A 519 -6.41 -10.48 21.39
C ALA A 519 -7.48 -9.77 20.55
N ASN A 520 -8.22 -8.82 21.13
CA ASN A 520 -9.20 -8.01 20.40
C ASN A 520 -8.54 -7.18 19.29
N MET A 521 -7.38 -6.60 19.54
CA MET A 521 -6.64 -5.86 18.50
C MET A 521 -6.20 -6.79 17.35
N LYS A 522 -5.76 -8.01 17.68
CA LYS A 522 -5.42 -9.00 16.65
C LYS A 522 -6.64 -9.39 15.81
N GLN A 523 -7.78 -9.60 16.46
CA GLN A 523 -9.04 -9.89 15.76
C GLN A 523 -9.45 -8.73 14.86
N PHE A 524 -9.37 -7.48 15.34
CA PHE A 524 -9.68 -6.32 14.53
C PHE A 524 -8.77 -6.18 13.31
N LYS A 525 -7.46 -6.40 13.47
CA LYS A 525 -6.52 -6.41 12.34
C LYS A 525 -6.82 -7.53 11.34
N THR A 526 -7.19 -8.73 11.84
CA THR A 526 -7.59 -9.84 10.97
C THR A 526 -8.85 -9.50 10.20
N LEU A 527 -9.84 -8.89 10.86
CA LEU A 527 -11.06 -8.39 10.21
C LEU A 527 -10.72 -7.41 9.07
N LEU A 528 -9.84 -6.44 9.31
CA LEU A 528 -9.44 -5.49 8.28
C LEU A 528 -8.69 -6.17 7.11
N ASN A 529 -7.80 -7.12 7.40
CA ASN A 529 -7.14 -7.89 6.35
C ASN A 529 -8.16 -8.66 5.50
N ASP A 530 -9.10 -9.34 6.15
CA ASP A 530 -10.06 -10.19 5.46
C ASP A 530 -11.07 -9.38 4.64
N THR A 531 -11.52 -8.22 5.14
CA THR A 531 -12.55 -7.42 4.47
C THR A 531 -11.98 -6.46 3.41
N LEU A 532 -10.78 -5.97 3.58
CA LEU A 532 -10.18 -5.01 2.65
C LEU A 532 -9.26 -5.65 1.61
N PHE A 533 -8.63 -6.78 1.93
CA PHE A 533 -7.61 -7.40 1.09
C PHE A 533 -7.97 -8.84 0.72
N ASN A 534 -7.91 -9.78 1.65
CA ASN A 534 -8.00 -11.22 1.36
C ASN A 534 -9.34 -11.62 0.72
N GLY A 535 -10.45 -11.21 1.32
CA GLY A 535 -11.79 -11.53 0.82
C GLY A 535 -12.07 -10.94 -0.55
N PRO A 536 -11.82 -9.64 -0.75
CA PRO A 536 -11.95 -9.01 -2.06
C PRO A 536 -11.05 -9.64 -3.13
N ALA A 537 -9.78 -9.92 -2.83
CA ALA A 537 -8.87 -10.56 -3.79
C ALA A 537 -9.38 -11.93 -4.23
N ARG A 538 -9.82 -12.76 -3.28
CA ARG A 538 -10.44 -14.06 -3.57
C ARG A 538 -11.73 -13.91 -4.39
N TYR A 539 -12.60 -12.96 -4.02
CA TYR A 539 -13.83 -12.70 -4.75
C TYR A 539 -13.53 -12.33 -6.21
N MET A 540 -12.58 -11.46 -6.46
CA MET A 540 -12.21 -11.06 -7.81
C MET A 540 -11.59 -12.21 -8.60
N ALA A 541 -10.73 -13.05 -7.98
CA ALA A 541 -10.19 -14.23 -8.64
C ALA A 541 -11.29 -15.23 -9.01
N ALA A 542 -12.26 -15.46 -8.11
CA ALA A 542 -13.37 -16.39 -8.31
C ALA A 542 -14.38 -15.93 -9.36
N ASN A 543 -14.58 -14.62 -9.50
CA ASN A 543 -15.54 -14.04 -10.46
C ASN A 543 -14.89 -13.52 -11.75
N SER A 544 -13.60 -13.76 -11.94
CA SER A 544 -12.89 -13.31 -13.13
C SER A 544 -13.30 -14.10 -14.38
N GLU A 545 -13.65 -13.39 -15.46
CA GLU A 545 -13.91 -13.98 -16.77
C GLU A 545 -12.62 -14.31 -17.55
N VAL A 546 -11.49 -13.77 -17.09
CA VAL A 546 -10.15 -14.03 -17.63
C VAL A 546 -9.32 -14.83 -16.62
N GLN A 547 -8.18 -15.33 -17.06
CA GLN A 547 -7.27 -16.07 -16.19
C GLN A 547 -6.83 -15.22 -14.99
N ALA A 548 -7.02 -15.74 -13.79
CA ALA A 548 -6.53 -15.15 -12.55
C ALA A 548 -5.58 -16.11 -11.82
N THR A 549 -4.62 -15.55 -11.08
CA THR A 549 -3.76 -16.27 -10.12
C THR A 549 -3.85 -15.53 -8.79
N LEU A 550 -4.22 -16.24 -7.74
CA LEU A 550 -4.25 -15.69 -6.39
C LEU A 550 -3.00 -16.11 -5.63
N TYR A 551 -2.28 -15.17 -5.01
CA TYR A 551 -1.16 -15.48 -4.13
C TYR A 551 -1.33 -14.87 -2.73
N TYR A 552 -0.59 -15.42 -1.75
CA TYR A 552 -0.56 -14.96 -0.37
C TYR A 552 0.87 -15.00 0.17
N PHE A 553 1.41 -13.83 0.54
CA PHE A 553 2.76 -13.72 1.08
C PHE A 553 2.72 -13.86 2.60
N GLU A 554 2.98 -15.08 3.08
CA GLU A 554 2.94 -15.43 4.52
C GLU A 554 4.31 -15.31 5.20
N HIS A 555 5.39 -15.30 4.41
CA HIS A 555 6.73 -15.17 4.96
C HIS A 555 6.88 -13.88 5.77
N LYS A 556 7.32 -13.99 7.02
CA LYS A 556 7.62 -12.86 7.90
C LYS A 556 9.10 -12.50 7.75
N PRO A 557 9.42 -11.38 7.11
CA PRO A 557 10.81 -10.98 6.94
C PRO A 557 11.53 -10.76 8.28
N SER A 558 12.81 -11.10 8.34
CA SER A 558 13.67 -10.82 9.49
C SER A 558 14.05 -9.34 9.61
N PHE A 559 13.59 -8.51 8.69
CA PHE A 559 13.83 -7.08 8.60
C PHE A 559 12.51 -6.31 8.44
N ASN A 560 12.51 -5.04 8.86
CA ASN A 560 11.35 -4.17 8.71
C ASN A 560 11.49 -3.28 7.47
N MET A 561 10.51 -3.31 6.57
CA MET A 561 10.46 -2.45 5.39
C MET A 561 10.14 -0.99 5.70
N TRP A 562 9.36 -0.76 6.76
CA TRP A 562 8.83 0.55 7.15
C TRP A 562 9.72 1.29 8.17
N ASN A 563 11.01 0.97 8.25
CA ASN A 563 11.95 1.69 9.08
C ASN A 563 12.44 2.95 8.35
N PHE A 564 11.63 3.99 8.35
CA PHE A 564 12.02 5.27 7.77
C PHE A 564 13.15 5.91 8.56
N LYS A 565 14.18 6.34 7.86
CA LYS A 565 15.17 7.26 8.41
C LYS A 565 14.65 8.68 8.25
N THR A 566 14.83 9.47 9.30
CA THR A 566 14.61 10.90 9.20
C THR A 566 15.73 11.52 8.37
N ALA A 567 15.39 12.43 7.46
CA ALA A 567 16.39 13.20 6.75
C ALA A 567 17.14 14.11 7.74
N LEU A 568 18.46 14.25 7.56
CA LEU A 568 19.24 15.25 8.29
C LEU A 568 18.99 16.60 7.62
N ASN A 569 18.39 17.54 8.34
CA ASN A 569 18.30 18.90 7.90
C ASN A 569 19.70 19.53 7.94
N GLU A 570 20.28 19.80 6.78
CA GLU A 570 21.65 20.32 6.65
C GLU A 570 21.82 21.73 7.24
N GLU A 571 20.72 22.52 7.32
CA GLU A 571 20.75 23.88 7.86
C GLU A 571 20.70 23.89 9.38
N THR A 572 19.93 23.01 10.00
CA THR A 572 19.77 22.94 11.46
C THR A 572 20.67 21.91 12.12
N GLY A 573 21.14 20.91 11.37
CA GLY A 573 21.89 19.77 11.90
C GLY A 573 21.05 18.82 12.74
N GLU A 574 19.73 18.98 12.72
CA GLU A 574 18.77 18.11 13.39
C GLU A 574 18.11 17.17 12.37
N TYR A 575 17.70 16.00 12.82
CA TYR A 575 16.91 15.09 11.99
C TYR A 575 15.45 15.54 11.98
N ASP A 576 14.81 15.52 10.80
CA ASP A 576 13.38 15.73 10.67
C ASP A 576 12.63 14.71 11.54
N GLN A 577 11.62 15.14 12.25
CA GLN A 577 10.83 14.21 13.06
C GLN A 577 10.01 13.30 12.13
N LEU A 578 10.07 11.99 12.37
CA LEU A 578 9.13 11.05 11.74
C LEU A 578 7.70 11.50 12.04
N SER A 579 6.85 11.45 11.02
CA SER A 579 5.41 11.59 11.27
C SER A 579 4.95 10.48 12.22
N ILE A 580 3.93 10.75 13.00
CA ILE A 580 3.33 9.73 13.89
C ILE A 580 2.88 8.51 13.07
N ILE A 581 2.41 8.72 11.85
CA ILE A 581 2.01 7.66 10.92
C ILE A 581 3.19 6.76 10.56
N ASP A 582 4.31 7.32 10.14
CA ASP A 582 5.51 6.54 9.77
C ASP A 582 6.07 5.76 10.96
N LEU A 583 6.02 6.37 12.14
CA LEU A 583 6.45 5.72 13.37
C LEU A 583 5.58 4.48 13.68
N PHE A 584 4.26 4.58 13.55
CA PHE A 584 3.36 3.46 13.81
C PHE A 584 3.42 2.38 12.72
N LYS A 585 3.57 2.75 11.45
CA LYS A 585 3.88 1.79 10.38
C LYS A 585 5.15 1.00 10.73
N THR A 586 6.20 1.70 11.16
CA THR A 586 7.47 1.06 11.57
C THR A 586 7.28 0.07 12.72
N ILE A 587 6.55 0.45 13.78
CA ILE A 587 6.31 -0.40 14.94
C ILE A 587 5.41 -1.58 14.58
N GLY A 588 4.32 -1.35 13.84
CA GLY A 588 3.36 -2.37 13.45
C GLY A 588 3.96 -3.50 12.60
N CYS A 589 5.09 -3.22 11.94
CA CYS A 589 5.73 -4.16 11.01
C CYS A 589 7.00 -4.83 11.56
N ILE A 590 7.29 -4.72 12.85
CA ILE A 590 8.52 -5.32 13.45
C ILE A 590 8.55 -6.86 13.31
N SER A 591 7.41 -7.51 13.21
CA SER A 591 7.32 -8.99 13.14
C SER A 591 6.21 -9.48 12.23
N GLY A 592 5.88 -8.72 11.18
CA GLY A 592 4.79 -9.03 10.25
C GLY A 592 5.20 -8.95 8.79
N ALA A 593 4.47 -9.67 7.93
CA ALA A 593 4.48 -9.46 6.49
C ALA A 593 3.50 -8.32 6.18
N CYS A 594 3.98 -7.09 6.31
CA CYS A 594 3.20 -5.87 6.09
C CYS A 594 3.09 -5.52 4.61
N ASN A 595 2.27 -4.53 4.28
CA ASN A 595 2.18 -3.97 2.94
C ASN A 595 3.58 -3.64 2.38
N GLY A 596 3.88 -4.12 1.17
CA GLY A 596 5.17 -3.94 0.50
C GLY A 596 6.32 -4.81 1.02
N SER A 597 6.08 -5.71 2.00
CA SER A 597 7.13 -6.60 2.51
C SER A 597 7.64 -7.60 1.47
N GLU A 598 6.87 -7.90 0.45
CA GLU A 598 7.20 -8.77 -0.68
C GLU A 598 8.14 -8.11 -1.70
N LEU A 599 8.21 -6.78 -1.77
CA LEU A 599 8.97 -6.08 -2.80
C LEU A 599 10.48 -6.38 -2.82
N PRO A 600 11.21 -6.47 -1.68
CA PRO A 600 12.61 -6.90 -1.69
C PRO A 600 12.78 -8.31 -2.28
N PHE A 601 11.79 -9.18 -2.10
CA PHE A 601 11.80 -10.54 -2.63
C PHE A 601 11.52 -10.53 -4.14
N MET A 602 10.55 -9.74 -4.57
CA MET A 602 10.24 -9.57 -5.99
C MET A 602 11.41 -8.96 -6.77
N PHE A 603 12.04 -7.89 -6.26
CA PHE A 603 13.16 -7.23 -6.92
C PHE A 603 14.52 -7.86 -6.64
N ASN A 604 14.58 -8.85 -5.75
CA ASN A 604 15.82 -9.46 -5.25
C ASN A 604 16.84 -8.41 -4.77
N LYS A 605 16.36 -7.44 -4.01
CA LYS A 605 17.16 -6.31 -3.51
C LYS A 605 17.16 -6.22 -2.00
N ALA A 606 18.34 -6.12 -1.42
CA ALA A 606 18.52 -5.98 0.02
C ALA A 606 18.49 -4.50 0.45
N VAL A 607 17.45 -3.77 0.06
CA VAL A 607 17.22 -2.36 0.43
C VAL A 607 15.76 -2.11 0.76
N ARG A 608 15.49 -1.05 1.52
CA ARG A 608 14.16 -0.52 1.83
C ARG A 608 13.73 0.52 0.80
N PHE A 609 12.52 1.05 0.96
CA PHE A 609 12.01 2.16 0.15
C PHE A 609 12.93 3.39 0.17
N ASP A 610 13.52 3.72 1.31
CA ASP A 610 14.44 4.85 1.48
C ASP A 610 15.87 4.57 0.98
N GLY A 611 16.10 3.43 0.33
CA GLY A 611 17.41 2.99 -0.15
C GLY A 611 18.36 2.49 0.95
N SER A 612 17.93 2.45 2.22
CA SER A 612 18.75 1.92 3.30
C SER A 612 18.88 0.39 3.21
N GLU A 613 20.08 -0.13 3.51
CA GLU A 613 20.35 -1.56 3.44
C GLU A 613 19.56 -2.36 4.46
N ILE A 614 19.12 -3.55 4.06
CA ILE A 614 18.62 -4.61 4.94
C ILE A 614 19.59 -5.79 4.91
N HIS A 615 19.49 -6.66 5.92
CA HIS A 615 20.37 -7.82 6.04
C HIS A 615 19.56 -9.12 6.08
N PRO A 616 19.03 -9.58 4.92
CA PRO A 616 18.29 -10.82 4.85
C PRO A 616 19.14 -12.02 5.26
N THR A 617 18.51 -13.00 5.91
CA THR A 617 19.12 -14.29 6.20
C THR A 617 19.47 -15.07 4.92
N SER A 618 20.22 -16.13 5.03
CA SER A 618 20.56 -16.96 3.86
C SER A 618 19.32 -17.60 3.21
N ASN A 619 18.33 -17.99 4.02
CA ASN A 619 17.07 -18.55 3.50
C ASN A 619 16.24 -17.46 2.79
N GLU A 620 16.21 -16.26 3.34
CA GLU A 620 15.51 -15.13 2.70
C GLU A 620 16.18 -14.75 1.37
N LYS A 621 17.50 -14.75 1.30
CA LYS A 621 18.22 -14.54 0.02
C LYS A 621 17.88 -15.60 -1.02
N ALA A 622 17.73 -16.85 -0.61
CA ALA A 622 17.29 -17.91 -1.51
C ALA A 622 15.84 -17.66 -1.98
N LEU A 623 14.93 -17.34 -1.07
CA LEU A 623 13.54 -17.01 -1.41
C LEU A 623 13.45 -15.77 -2.32
N MET A 624 14.22 -14.70 -2.03
CA MET A 624 14.33 -13.51 -2.89
C MET A 624 14.74 -13.90 -4.31
N ASN A 625 15.75 -14.79 -4.43
CA ASN A 625 16.27 -15.25 -5.70
C ASN A 625 15.27 -16.12 -6.49
N GLU A 626 14.43 -16.91 -5.81
CA GLU A 626 13.38 -17.72 -6.43
C GLU A 626 12.16 -16.89 -6.80
N MET A 627 11.70 -16.02 -5.89
CA MET A 627 10.51 -15.21 -6.09
C MET A 627 10.70 -14.21 -7.22
N SER A 628 11.84 -13.54 -7.29
CA SER A 628 12.13 -12.61 -8.40
C SER A 628 12.03 -13.26 -9.76
N ARG A 629 12.55 -14.49 -9.91
CA ARG A 629 12.48 -15.24 -11.16
C ARG A 629 11.07 -15.67 -11.53
N LEU A 630 10.27 -16.04 -10.54
CA LEU A 630 8.87 -16.40 -10.76
C LEU A 630 8.05 -15.18 -11.18
N TRP A 631 8.22 -14.04 -10.50
CA TRP A 631 7.46 -12.82 -10.78
C TRP A 631 7.68 -12.27 -12.18
N PHE A 632 8.91 -12.35 -12.68
CA PHE A 632 9.25 -11.91 -14.04
C PHE A 632 9.25 -13.07 -15.04
N SER A 633 8.25 -13.96 -14.94
CA SER A 633 8.07 -15.08 -15.86
C SER A 633 6.60 -15.34 -16.19
N GLU A 634 6.34 -15.99 -17.32
CA GLU A 634 4.99 -16.45 -17.69
C GLU A 634 4.50 -17.60 -16.79
N GLU A 635 5.41 -18.25 -16.07
CA GLU A 635 5.09 -19.36 -15.18
C GLU A 635 4.18 -18.94 -14.04
N LEU A 636 4.29 -17.70 -13.57
CA LEU A 636 3.41 -17.13 -12.53
C LEU A 636 1.94 -17.14 -12.98
N PHE A 637 1.68 -16.87 -14.25
CA PHE A 637 0.32 -16.85 -14.83
C PHE A 637 -0.18 -18.25 -15.19
N THR A 638 0.69 -19.16 -15.56
CA THR A 638 0.29 -20.45 -16.16
C THR A 638 0.26 -21.61 -15.18
N ASN A 639 1.13 -21.60 -14.15
CA ASN A 639 1.28 -22.73 -13.25
C ASN A 639 0.37 -22.68 -12.01
N TYR A 640 -0.12 -21.48 -11.66
CA TYR A 640 -0.87 -21.23 -10.41
C TYR A 640 -2.25 -20.63 -10.66
N GLN A 641 -2.87 -20.97 -11.78
CA GLN A 641 -4.18 -20.46 -12.15
C GLN A 641 -5.22 -20.81 -11.08
N TYR A 642 -5.96 -19.80 -10.62
CA TYR A 642 -7.09 -19.99 -9.72
C TYR A 642 -8.21 -20.77 -10.41
N SER A 643 -8.86 -21.66 -9.67
CA SER A 643 -10.07 -22.32 -10.10
C SER A 643 -11.05 -22.49 -8.93
N ASP A 644 -12.31 -22.17 -9.14
CA ASP A 644 -13.38 -22.30 -8.13
C ASP A 644 -13.46 -23.68 -7.51
N SER A 645 -13.21 -24.71 -8.30
CA SER A 645 -13.29 -26.09 -7.83
C SER A 645 -12.16 -26.50 -6.90
N ALA A 646 -10.99 -25.86 -7.03
CA ALA A 646 -9.82 -26.10 -6.17
C ALA A 646 -9.68 -25.01 -5.11
N ASP A 647 -10.22 -23.82 -5.37
CA ASP A 647 -10.07 -22.64 -4.52
C ASP A 647 -8.60 -22.43 -4.08
N ASN A 648 -7.70 -22.55 -5.07
CA ASN A 648 -6.28 -22.63 -4.82
C ASN A 648 -5.60 -21.28 -4.71
N VAL A 649 -4.59 -21.20 -3.86
CA VAL A 649 -3.77 -20.02 -3.62
C VAL A 649 -2.29 -20.39 -3.59
N LEU A 650 -1.46 -19.60 -4.28
CA LEU A 650 -0.01 -19.70 -4.22
C LEU A 650 0.47 -19.04 -2.92
N VAL A 651 0.89 -19.84 -1.93
CA VAL A 651 1.42 -19.34 -0.66
C VAL A 651 2.93 -19.24 -0.73
N ILE A 652 3.46 -18.05 -0.38
CA ILE A 652 4.89 -17.78 -0.30
C ILE A 652 5.30 -17.85 1.18
N GLU A 653 5.98 -18.94 1.53
CA GLU A 653 6.44 -19.27 2.88
C GLU A 653 7.97 -19.11 3.01
N SER A 654 8.46 -19.21 4.24
CA SER A 654 9.91 -19.15 4.51
C SER A 654 10.72 -20.26 3.83
N GLN A 655 10.08 -21.33 3.40
CA GLN A 655 10.70 -22.50 2.76
C GLN A 655 10.51 -22.55 1.23
N GLY A 656 9.86 -21.55 0.65
CA GLY A 656 9.55 -21.48 -0.78
C GLY A 656 8.06 -21.34 -1.05
N PHE A 657 7.61 -21.93 -2.16
CA PHE A 657 6.23 -21.82 -2.64
C PHE A 657 5.43 -23.08 -2.33
N SER A 658 4.18 -22.90 -1.94
CA SER A 658 3.21 -24.00 -1.82
C SER A 658 1.90 -23.62 -2.52
N ASP A 659 1.25 -24.61 -3.14
CA ASP A 659 -0.07 -24.46 -3.75
C ASP A 659 -1.09 -25.02 -2.75
N ASN A 660 -1.73 -24.12 -2.01
CA ASN A 660 -2.67 -24.47 -0.95
C ASN A 660 -4.09 -24.10 -1.38
N THR A 661 -5.08 -24.59 -0.65
CA THR A 661 -6.44 -24.09 -0.76
C THR A 661 -6.64 -22.86 0.10
N THR A 662 -7.56 -21.96 -0.23
CA THR A 662 -7.90 -20.82 0.63
C THR A 662 -8.34 -21.25 2.02
N TYR A 663 -8.94 -22.42 2.14
CA TYR A 663 -9.30 -23.03 3.41
C TYR A 663 -8.13 -23.18 4.39
N ASP A 664 -6.92 -23.47 3.90
CA ASP A 664 -5.77 -23.74 4.76
C ASP A 664 -5.30 -22.49 5.51
N TRP A 665 -5.45 -21.29 4.95
CA TRP A 665 -5.01 -20.04 5.57
C TRP A 665 -6.15 -19.17 6.13
N ASP A 666 -7.38 -19.33 5.67
CA ASP A 666 -8.53 -18.59 6.20
C ASP A 666 -9.30 -19.32 7.32
N TYR A 667 -8.84 -20.53 7.67
CA TYR A 667 -9.50 -21.39 8.64
C TYR A 667 -9.62 -20.78 10.03
N VAL A 668 -10.84 -20.78 10.57
CA VAL A 668 -11.12 -20.28 11.92
C VAL A 668 -10.93 -21.38 12.97
N THR A 669 -9.85 -21.30 13.72
CA THR A 669 -9.56 -22.25 14.81
C THR A 669 -10.19 -21.89 16.15
N ASN A 670 -10.79 -20.70 16.29
CA ASN A 670 -11.37 -20.23 17.55
C ASN A 670 -12.52 -21.15 18.02
N PRO A 671 -12.42 -21.80 19.21
CA PRO A 671 -13.41 -22.73 19.67
C PRO A 671 -14.77 -22.10 20.06
N GLY A 672 -14.82 -20.78 20.21
CA GLY A 672 -16.04 -20.02 20.47
C GLY A 672 -16.91 -19.75 19.24
N VAL A 673 -16.36 -19.92 18.05
CA VAL A 673 -17.06 -19.67 16.79
C VAL A 673 -17.93 -20.86 16.41
N ASP A 674 -19.11 -20.60 15.83
CA ASP A 674 -20.01 -21.64 15.30
C ASP A 674 -19.23 -22.62 14.40
N PRO A 675 -19.39 -23.92 14.53
CA PRO A 675 -18.74 -24.90 13.68
C PRO A 675 -18.94 -24.69 12.17
N LYS A 676 -20.04 -24.08 11.76
CA LYS A 676 -20.28 -23.72 10.34
C LYS A 676 -19.33 -22.64 9.83
N LEU A 677 -18.92 -21.71 10.70
CA LEU A 677 -17.98 -20.64 10.37
C LEU A 677 -16.51 -21.11 10.37
N ARG A 678 -16.27 -22.37 10.76
CA ARG A 678 -14.94 -22.99 10.75
C ARG A 678 -14.55 -23.60 9.41
N GLU A 679 -15.44 -23.53 8.43
CA GLU A 679 -15.19 -23.98 7.05
C GLU A 679 -14.50 -22.91 6.20
N GLY A 680 -14.00 -21.83 6.82
CA GLY A 680 -13.35 -20.68 6.20
C GLY A 680 -14.06 -19.35 6.53
N ARG A 681 -13.31 -18.36 7.03
CA ARG A 681 -13.87 -17.03 7.34
C ARG A 681 -14.38 -16.33 6.09
N LEU A 682 -13.57 -16.31 5.04
CA LEU A 682 -13.89 -15.56 3.81
C LEU A 682 -15.13 -16.13 3.13
N THR A 683 -15.27 -17.45 3.08
CA THR A 683 -16.50 -18.11 2.58
C THR A 683 -17.70 -17.70 3.41
N GLY A 684 -17.59 -17.77 4.74
CA GLY A 684 -18.68 -17.41 5.64
C GLY A 684 -19.11 -15.94 5.51
N LEU A 685 -18.14 -15.02 5.41
CA LEU A 685 -18.41 -13.59 5.20
C LEU A 685 -19.16 -13.34 3.87
N THR A 686 -18.70 -13.97 2.79
CA THR A 686 -19.34 -13.87 1.46
C THR A 686 -20.76 -14.43 1.48
N GLU A 687 -20.96 -15.63 2.05
CA GLU A 687 -22.28 -16.29 2.10
C GLU A 687 -23.32 -15.52 2.93
N GLN A 688 -22.87 -14.72 3.90
CA GLN A 688 -23.74 -13.91 4.75
C GLN A 688 -23.90 -12.46 4.28
N GLY A 689 -23.31 -12.07 3.15
CA GLY A 689 -23.38 -10.71 2.66
C GLY A 689 -22.67 -9.71 3.56
N LEU A 690 -21.55 -10.09 4.18
CA LEU A 690 -20.77 -9.28 5.12
C LEU A 690 -19.50 -8.70 4.52
N MET A 691 -19.31 -8.84 3.22
CA MET A 691 -18.17 -8.19 2.56
C MET A 691 -18.48 -6.72 2.26
N PRO A 692 -17.48 -5.81 2.24
CA PRO A 692 -17.73 -4.39 2.07
C PRO A 692 -18.56 -4.04 0.84
N TRP A 693 -18.34 -4.69 -0.30
CA TRP A 693 -19.13 -4.45 -1.52
C TRP A 693 -20.60 -4.80 -1.38
N ASP A 694 -21.00 -5.64 -0.43
CA ASP A 694 -22.42 -5.92 -0.16
C ASP A 694 -23.11 -4.73 0.49
N TRP A 695 -22.37 -3.79 1.07
CA TRP A 695 -22.92 -2.67 1.84
C TRP A 695 -22.97 -1.37 1.05
N TYR A 696 -21.96 -1.07 0.24
CA TYR A 696 -21.86 0.21 -0.44
C TYR A 696 -21.94 0.15 -1.96
N LEU A 697 -22.05 -1.03 -2.53
CA LEU A 697 -22.33 -1.19 -3.95
C LEU A 697 -23.82 -1.41 -4.27
N ASN A 698 -24.69 -1.50 -3.27
CA ASN A 698 -26.12 -1.70 -3.44
C ASN A 698 -26.91 -0.38 -3.45
#